data_d1cb3e0bc0f4e759e032b4f3901f063b
#
_entry.id   d1cb3e0bc0f4e759e032b4f3901f063b
#
_cell.length_a   1.000
_cell.length_b   1.000
_cell.length_c   1.000
_cell.angle_alpha   90.00
_cell.angle_beta   90.00
_cell.angle_gamma   90.00
#
_symmetry.space_group_name_H-M   'P 1'
#
loop_
_entity.id
_entity.type
_entity.pdbx_description
1 polymer ?
#
loop_
_entity_poly.entity_id
_entity_poly.type
_entity_poly.pdbx_seq_one_letter_code
_entity_poly.pdbx_strand_id
1 'polypeptide(L)'
;MSKELEKNYNPSEIEDRLYQKWLDKKYFHAEVDRSKKPFTIVMPPPNITGKLHMGHALDNTMQDIIIRFKRMQGYEALWVPGTDHASISTEVKVTNALKEEGIDKHELGREGFLKRTWEWKKEYGGTITSQLKKIGSSCDWDRERFTMDEGCSKAVLEVFCKLYEKGLIYKGSRIVNWCPVCNTSISDAEVEHEEQAGHFWHINYPVVGEEGRFVEIATTRPETLLGDSALAVNPDDERYTDLIGKEVYLPLTDRKIPIIADSYVDKEFGTGVVKITPAHDPNDFEVGKRHNLPEINILNDDATINNLGGKYAGMDRYEARKAMVADLDAQGLLVSVEDHVHNVGTHDRCKTTVEPMIKQQWFVKMDELIKPAVEGVKNGDIELVPASMDKTYFNWTDNIRDWCISRQLWWGHRIPAYYCKDCGEMVVSKDKVCTCPKCGSTNMEQDPDTLDTWFSSALWPFSTLGWPDKTPELDYFYPTDVLVTGYDIIFFWVIRMIFSGYEQMGKKPFGKVLFHGLVRDSQGRKMSKSLGNGIDPLEVIDKYGADALRYTLITGNAPGNDMRFYWERVEASRNFANKVWNASRFIMMNDPDNKIKATDEKPANLTAADKWILSKMNSLIKEVTDNMEKYDLGIAVAKLNDFIWEEFCDWYIEMVKPRLYNDEDTTKTAAIWTLKKVLIDALKLLHPYMPFITEEIFCNIQDEEESIMISSWPVYTEDNNYTEDENAIETIKTAVRNIRNVRAEMNVAPSRKALVYVVSEDEGIRSIFENGKVFFATLGYASDVKVQADKTDIPEDAVSTVIAGAVIYIPFAELVDIDKEIERLKKEEDKLHKEIARCNGMLNNEKFTSKAPQAKIDEEKAKLEKYSNMLAQVEERLATLSK
;
A
#
# COMPACT_ATOMS: atom_id res chain seq x y z
N MET A 1 -18.08 11.32 40.45
CA MET A 1 -19.14 11.23 39.45
C MET A 1 -18.84 9.99 38.64
N SER A 2 -19.85 9.09 38.50
CA SER A 2 -19.65 7.92 37.61
C SER A 2 -19.28 8.40 36.20
N LYS A 3 -18.18 7.93 35.66
CA LYS A 3 -17.80 8.14 34.28
C LYS A 3 -18.70 7.25 33.42
N GLU A 4 -19.58 7.80 32.63
CA GLU A 4 -20.50 7.08 31.76
C GLU A 4 -20.16 7.39 30.30
N LEU A 5 -19.93 6.36 29.50
CA LEU A 5 -19.75 6.53 28.06
C LEU A 5 -21.11 6.89 27.42
N GLU A 6 -21.09 7.79 26.45
CA GLU A 6 -22.26 8.14 25.66
C GLU A 6 -22.92 6.90 25.00
N LYS A 7 -24.21 6.97 24.71
CA LYS A 7 -24.97 5.85 24.14
C LYS A 7 -24.35 5.33 22.84
N ASN A 8 -23.89 6.22 21.99
CA ASN A 8 -23.28 5.91 20.69
C ASN A 8 -21.86 6.47 20.64
N TYR A 9 -20.96 5.77 19.99
CA TYR A 9 -19.65 6.28 19.67
C TYR A 9 -19.77 7.38 18.59
N ASN A 10 -19.26 8.58 18.89
CA ASN A 10 -19.20 9.69 17.94
C ASN A 10 -17.75 10.15 17.72
N PRO A 11 -17.07 9.71 16.66
CA PRO A 11 -15.68 10.07 16.40
C PRO A 11 -15.44 11.58 16.34
N SER A 12 -16.35 12.35 15.73
CA SER A 12 -16.18 13.80 15.51
C SER A 12 -16.08 14.62 16.80
N GLU A 13 -16.64 14.13 17.92
CA GLU A 13 -16.58 14.80 19.23
C GLU A 13 -15.33 14.40 20.03
N ILE A 14 -14.70 13.28 19.65
CA ILE A 14 -13.65 12.63 20.43
C ILE A 14 -12.26 12.85 19.81
N GLU A 15 -12.11 12.66 18.50
CA GLU A 15 -10.81 12.56 17.83
C GLU A 15 -9.97 13.83 17.98
N ASP A 16 -10.52 14.99 17.67
CA ASP A 16 -9.78 16.26 17.76
C ASP A 16 -9.34 16.58 19.19
N ARG A 17 -10.23 16.33 20.16
CA ARG A 17 -9.97 16.57 21.59
C ARG A 17 -8.85 15.66 22.10
N LEU A 18 -8.87 14.38 21.76
CA LEU A 18 -7.84 13.44 22.17
C LEU A 18 -6.50 13.74 21.50
N TYR A 19 -6.51 14.05 20.20
CA TYR A 19 -5.28 14.36 19.49
C TYR A 19 -4.61 15.61 20.07
N GLN A 20 -5.39 16.65 20.39
CA GLN A 20 -4.86 17.85 21.05
C GLN A 20 -4.30 17.51 22.44
N LYS A 21 -4.98 16.69 23.24
CA LYS A 21 -4.48 16.21 24.53
C LYS A 21 -3.10 15.54 24.39
N TRP A 22 -2.94 14.67 23.39
CA TRP A 22 -1.65 13.98 23.17
C TRP A 22 -0.53 14.94 22.75
N LEU A 23 -0.85 15.96 21.94
CA LEU A 23 0.11 17.01 21.59
C LEU A 23 0.53 17.85 22.80
N ASP A 24 -0.43 18.29 23.61
CA ASP A 24 -0.19 19.12 24.79
C ASP A 24 0.65 18.37 25.85
N LYS A 25 0.46 17.06 25.95
CA LYS A 25 1.21 16.16 26.82
C LYS A 25 2.54 15.67 26.24
N LYS A 26 2.82 15.99 24.98
CA LYS A 26 4.04 15.59 24.25
C LYS A 26 4.26 14.06 24.22
N TYR A 27 3.19 13.25 24.15
CA TYR A 27 3.32 11.79 24.11
C TYR A 27 4.00 11.24 22.88
N PHE A 28 4.15 12.05 21.83
CA PHE A 28 4.82 11.68 20.57
C PHE A 28 6.30 12.05 20.55
N HIS A 29 6.73 12.88 21.48
CA HIS A 29 8.11 13.37 21.54
C HIS A 29 9.05 12.29 22.08
N ALA A 30 10.17 12.08 21.39
CA ALA A 30 11.21 11.15 21.79
C ALA A 30 12.48 11.92 22.22
N GLU A 31 13.12 11.46 23.26
CA GLU A 31 14.35 12.06 23.79
C GLU A 31 15.53 11.11 23.67
N VAL A 32 16.75 11.65 23.77
CA VAL A 32 17.96 10.83 23.83
C VAL A 32 18.08 10.23 25.24
N ASP A 33 17.37 9.14 25.49
CA ASP A 33 17.41 8.39 26.75
C ASP A 33 18.19 7.08 26.59
N ARG A 34 19.47 7.09 26.98
CA ARG A 34 20.35 5.92 26.87
C ARG A 34 20.02 4.77 27.84
N SER A 35 19.04 4.94 28.72
CA SER A 35 18.52 3.86 29.55
C SER A 35 17.51 2.98 28.82
N LYS A 36 16.97 3.48 27.72
CA LYS A 36 16.03 2.78 26.85
C LYS A 36 16.69 2.40 25.52
N LYS A 37 16.12 1.43 24.85
CA LYS A 37 16.49 1.06 23.50
C LYS A 37 15.76 1.98 22.50
N PRO A 38 16.46 2.61 21.52
CA PRO A 38 15.79 3.40 20.50
C PRO A 38 15.02 2.51 19.52
N PHE A 39 13.97 3.07 18.93
CA PHE A 39 13.30 2.53 17.75
C PHE A 39 12.90 3.71 16.85
N THR A 40 13.41 3.73 15.63
CA THR A 40 13.32 4.91 14.77
C THR A 40 12.69 4.57 13.43
N ILE A 41 11.70 5.38 13.03
CA ILE A 41 11.17 5.43 11.67
C ILE A 41 11.32 6.85 11.13
N VAL A 42 11.78 6.98 9.89
CA VAL A 42 11.69 8.22 9.12
C VAL A 42 10.54 8.08 8.12
N MET A 43 9.60 9.01 8.17
CA MET A 43 8.43 9.01 7.28
C MET A 43 8.89 9.22 5.84
N PRO A 44 8.38 8.44 4.85
CA PRO A 44 8.47 8.84 3.45
C PRO A 44 7.86 10.24 3.28
N PRO A 45 8.66 11.28 2.99
CA PRO A 45 8.16 12.64 3.03
C PRO A 45 7.19 12.90 1.86
N PRO A 46 5.90 13.18 2.12
CA PRO A 46 4.97 13.48 1.04
C PRO A 46 5.38 14.71 0.23
N ASN A 47 5.17 14.64 -1.08
CA ASN A 47 5.42 15.74 -2.01
C ASN A 47 4.45 16.90 -1.78
N ILE A 48 4.94 18.14 -1.74
CA ILE A 48 4.10 19.35 -1.59
C ILE A 48 3.29 19.70 -2.85
N THR A 49 2.83 18.69 -3.59
CA THR A 49 2.11 18.84 -4.87
C THR A 49 0.60 18.83 -4.74
N GLY A 50 0.07 18.65 -3.52
CA GLY A 50 -1.36 18.65 -3.25
C GLY A 50 -1.72 17.90 -1.96
N LYS A 51 -2.99 17.54 -1.84
CA LYS A 51 -3.52 16.78 -0.69
C LYS A 51 -3.07 15.32 -0.72
N LEU A 52 -3.02 14.70 0.46
CA LEU A 52 -2.77 13.27 0.62
C LEU A 52 -3.88 12.43 -0.05
N HIS A 53 -3.53 11.22 -0.42
CA HIS A 53 -4.45 10.22 -0.99
C HIS A 53 -4.38 8.92 -0.17
N MET A 54 -5.23 7.93 -0.51
CA MET A 54 -5.34 6.67 0.24
C MET A 54 -4.02 5.90 0.38
N GLY A 55 -3.12 5.97 -0.61
CA GLY A 55 -1.78 5.38 -0.48
C GLY A 55 -0.96 5.97 0.66
N HIS A 56 -1.00 7.30 0.84
CA HIS A 56 -0.37 7.95 1.99
C HIS A 56 -1.05 7.57 3.32
N ALA A 57 -2.38 7.44 3.32
CA ALA A 57 -3.11 7.01 4.53
C ALA A 57 -2.71 5.59 4.93
N LEU A 58 -2.54 4.66 3.98
CA LEU A 58 -2.05 3.31 4.23
C LEU A 58 -0.62 3.34 4.80
N ASP A 59 0.31 3.99 4.09
CA ASP A 59 1.72 4.08 4.47
C ASP A 59 1.89 4.63 5.88
N ASN A 60 1.25 5.76 6.18
CA ASN A 60 1.32 6.40 7.51
C ASN A 60 0.62 5.57 8.60
N THR A 61 -0.49 4.89 8.28
CA THR A 61 -1.16 4.01 9.24
C THR A 61 -0.27 2.84 9.64
N MET A 62 0.44 2.21 8.69
CA MET A 62 1.37 1.13 9.00
C MET A 62 2.51 1.59 9.92
N GLN A 63 3.11 2.73 9.62
CA GLN A 63 4.18 3.32 10.44
C GLN A 63 3.68 3.65 11.86
N ASP A 64 2.51 4.27 11.97
CA ASP A 64 1.93 4.65 13.26
C ASP A 64 1.62 3.43 14.15
N ILE A 65 1.11 2.35 13.55
CA ILE A 65 0.88 1.08 14.26
C ILE A 65 2.17 0.55 14.86
N ILE A 66 3.25 0.52 14.07
CA ILE A 66 4.56 0.02 14.51
C ILE A 66 5.14 0.92 15.63
N ILE A 67 5.07 2.23 15.47
CA ILE A 67 5.59 3.19 16.46
C ILE A 67 4.81 3.10 17.77
N ARG A 68 3.48 3.02 17.74
CA ARG A 68 2.66 2.87 18.94
C ARG A 68 2.96 1.55 19.66
N PHE A 69 3.07 0.46 18.92
CA PHE A 69 3.46 -0.84 19.45
C PHE A 69 4.83 -0.77 20.16
N LYS A 70 5.85 -0.22 19.50
CA LYS A 70 7.20 -0.11 20.09
C LYS A 70 7.25 0.83 21.30
N ARG A 71 6.49 1.93 21.27
CA ARG A 71 6.35 2.83 22.43
C ARG A 71 5.76 2.10 23.63
N MET A 72 4.71 1.31 23.44
CA MET A 72 4.09 0.51 24.48
C MET A 72 5.00 -0.63 24.98
N GLN A 73 5.95 -1.11 24.16
CA GLN A 73 6.99 -2.06 24.58
C GLN A 73 8.13 -1.39 25.39
N GLY A 74 8.08 -0.07 25.60
CA GLY A 74 9.06 0.67 26.40
C GLY A 74 10.30 1.14 25.61
N TYR A 75 10.29 1.06 24.28
CA TYR A 75 11.34 1.68 23.44
C TYR A 75 11.21 3.20 23.48
N GLU A 76 12.35 3.88 23.31
CA GLU A 76 12.34 5.30 22.95
C GLU A 76 12.03 5.40 21.46
N ALA A 77 10.74 5.56 21.13
CA ALA A 77 10.22 5.41 19.79
C ALA A 77 10.10 6.76 19.07
N LEU A 78 11.00 7.01 18.12
CA LEU A 78 11.04 8.23 17.31
C LEU A 78 10.41 7.98 15.92
N TRP A 79 9.40 8.74 15.57
CA TRP A 79 8.87 8.82 14.21
C TRP A 79 9.05 10.24 13.67
N VAL A 80 10.02 10.41 12.76
CA VAL A 80 10.36 11.72 12.18
C VAL A 80 9.43 12.04 11.00
N PRO A 81 8.57 13.07 11.12
CA PRO A 81 7.75 13.52 9.99
C PRO A 81 8.50 14.51 9.10
N GLY A 82 7.99 14.68 7.88
CA GLY A 82 8.49 15.72 6.98
C GLY A 82 7.79 15.74 5.65
N THR A 83 8.22 16.67 4.78
CA THR A 83 7.70 16.85 3.42
C THR A 83 8.85 16.99 2.41
N ASP A 84 8.60 16.57 1.16
CA ASP A 84 9.57 16.68 0.06
C ASP A 84 9.22 17.87 -0.84
N HIS A 85 10.26 18.59 -1.27
CA HIS A 85 10.11 19.72 -2.19
C HIS A 85 9.72 19.28 -3.61
N ALA A 86 9.95 18.02 -3.98
CA ALA A 86 9.51 17.36 -5.21
C ALA A 86 9.77 18.18 -6.49
N SER A 87 11.00 18.62 -6.67
CA SER A 87 11.46 19.61 -7.64
C SER A 87 10.60 19.77 -8.91
N ILE A 88 10.65 18.79 -9.84
CA ILE A 88 9.94 18.89 -11.13
C ILE A 88 8.40 18.92 -10.94
N SER A 89 7.89 18.09 -10.03
CA SER A 89 6.43 17.98 -9.80
C SER A 89 5.85 19.27 -9.23
N THR A 90 6.55 19.90 -8.30
CA THR A 90 6.14 21.18 -7.70
C THR A 90 6.27 22.31 -8.70
N GLU A 91 7.37 22.37 -9.45
CA GLU A 91 7.59 23.40 -10.47
C GLU A 91 6.49 23.38 -11.54
N VAL A 92 6.09 22.19 -12.02
CA VAL A 92 4.96 22.03 -12.96
C VAL A 92 3.66 22.54 -12.36
N LYS A 93 3.37 22.21 -11.09
CA LYS A 93 2.13 22.65 -10.40
C LYS A 93 2.08 24.17 -10.27
N VAL A 94 3.15 24.78 -9.79
CA VAL A 94 3.24 26.25 -9.64
C VAL A 94 3.18 26.94 -11.00
N THR A 95 3.87 26.41 -12.03
CA THR A 95 3.79 26.95 -13.39
C THR A 95 2.38 26.92 -13.95
N ASN A 96 1.64 25.82 -13.72
CA ASN A 96 0.25 25.72 -14.17
C ASN A 96 -0.67 26.71 -13.42
N ALA A 97 -0.49 26.86 -12.10
CA ALA A 97 -1.24 27.84 -11.33
C ALA A 97 -0.98 29.28 -11.81
N LEU A 98 0.28 29.62 -12.11
CA LEU A 98 0.61 30.92 -12.68
C LEU A 98 -0.04 31.13 -14.05
N LYS A 99 -0.06 30.11 -14.93
CA LYS A 99 -0.75 30.17 -16.24
C LYS A 99 -2.25 30.40 -16.08
N GLU A 100 -2.89 29.80 -15.11
CA GLU A 100 -4.31 30.02 -14.78
C GLU A 100 -4.57 31.48 -14.32
N GLU A 101 -3.58 32.08 -13.64
CA GLU A 101 -3.58 33.50 -13.24
C GLU A 101 -3.21 34.46 -14.40
N GLY A 102 -2.84 33.91 -15.56
CA GLY A 102 -2.39 34.69 -16.73
C GLY A 102 -0.96 35.21 -16.66
N ILE A 103 -0.12 34.61 -15.80
CA ILE A 103 1.26 35.02 -15.56
C ILE A 103 2.22 34.01 -16.23
N ASP A 104 3.15 34.55 -17.07
CA ASP A 104 4.24 33.74 -17.59
C ASP A 104 5.38 33.60 -16.57
N LYS A 105 5.86 32.37 -16.38
CA LYS A 105 6.97 32.06 -15.47
C LYS A 105 8.23 32.86 -15.80
N HIS A 106 8.55 33.02 -17.11
CA HIS A 106 9.77 33.70 -17.55
C HIS A 106 9.70 35.22 -17.36
N GLU A 107 8.49 35.82 -17.48
CA GLU A 107 8.28 37.23 -17.19
C GLU A 107 8.44 37.51 -15.70
N LEU A 108 8.01 36.58 -14.83
CA LEU A 108 8.20 36.69 -13.39
C LEU A 108 9.66 36.59 -12.95
N GLY A 109 10.49 35.89 -13.73
CA GLY A 109 11.88 35.61 -13.43
C GLY A 109 12.11 34.61 -12.31
N ARG A 110 13.35 34.13 -12.16
CA ARG A 110 13.70 33.08 -11.19
C ARG A 110 13.34 33.45 -9.74
N GLU A 111 13.69 34.66 -9.31
CA GLU A 111 13.46 35.12 -7.92
C GLU A 111 11.94 35.20 -7.61
N GLY A 112 11.16 35.76 -8.53
CA GLY A 112 9.71 35.88 -8.38
C GLY A 112 9.05 34.51 -8.36
N PHE A 113 9.48 33.61 -9.24
CA PHE A 113 9.00 32.22 -9.27
C PHE A 113 9.32 31.47 -7.96
N LEU A 114 10.54 31.58 -7.46
CA LEU A 114 10.94 30.94 -6.20
C LEU A 114 10.12 31.47 -5.02
N LYS A 115 9.88 32.78 -4.96
CA LYS A 115 9.01 33.38 -3.93
C LYS A 115 7.61 32.75 -3.96
N ARG A 116 7.01 32.63 -5.14
CA ARG A 116 5.69 32.03 -5.33
C ARG A 116 5.68 30.54 -4.93
N THR A 117 6.77 29.83 -5.21
CA THR A 117 6.90 28.41 -4.84
C THR A 117 7.06 28.22 -3.33
N TRP A 118 7.74 29.14 -2.62
CA TRP A 118 7.79 29.12 -1.15
C TRP A 118 6.44 29.43 -0.51
N GLU A 119 5.60 30.30 -1.11
CA GLU A 119 4.21 30.53 -0.69
C GLU A 119 3.38 29.24 -0.87
N TRP A 120 3.51 28.57 -2.02
CA TRP A 120 2.94 27.26 -2.30
C TRP A 120 3.33 26.21 -1.25
N LYS A 121 4.61 26.11 -0.91
CA LYS A 121 5.12 25.20 0.14
C LYS A 121 4.46 25.47 1.48
N LYS A 122 4.29 26.72 1.86
CA LYS A 122 3.65 27.08 3.13
C LYS A 122 2.19 26.61 3.18
N GLU A 123 1.45 26.76 2.10
CA GLU A 123 0.05 26.34 1.98
C GLU A 123 -0.11 24.82 2.00
N TYR A 124 0.55 24.14 1.07
CA TYR A 124 0.35 22.70 0.89
C TYR A 124 1.09 21.85 1.93
N GLY A 125 2.23 22.29 2.42
CA GLY A 125 2.92 21.64 3.54
C GLY A 125 2.06 21.66 4.80
N GLY A 126 1.46 22.80 5.13
CA GLY A 126 0.52 22.92 6.26
C GLY A 126 -0.73 22.04 6.10
N THR A 127 -1.26 21.94 4.88
CA THR A 127 -2.40 21.07 4.58
C THR A 127 -2.04 19.59 4.81
N ILE A 128 -0.88 19.13 4.32
CA ILE A 128 -0.39 17.75 4.49
C ILE A 128 -0.25 17.40 5.98
N THR A 129 0.42 18.26 6.75
CA THR A 129 0.60 18.08 8.20
C THR A 129 -0.76 18.01 8.92
N SER A 130 -1.71 18.86 8.55
CA SER A 130 -3.07 18.81 9.10
C SER A 130 -3.79 17.50 8.76
N GLN A 131 -3.68 17.01 7.54
CA GLN A 131 -4.27 15.73 7.14
C GLN A 131 -3.67 14.54 7.90
N LEU A 132 -2.34 14.52 8.11
CA LEU A 132 -1.67 13.49 8.90
C LEU A 132 -2.15 13.48 10.35
N LYS A 133 -2.33 14.67 10.95
CA LYS A 133 -2.90 14.80 12.30
C LYS A 133 -4.33 14.26 12.38
N LYS A 134 -5.15 14.49 11.35
CA LYS A 134 -6.52 13.95 11.28
C LYS A 134 -6.56 12.43 11.14
N ILE A 135 -5.58 11.81 10.47
CA ILE A 135 -5.43 10.35 10.42
C ILE A 135 -5.00 9.77 11.78
N GLY A 136 -4.53 10.62 12.70
CA GLY A 136 -4.07 10.20 14.04
C GLY A 136 -2.61 9.83 14.11
N SER A 137 -1.78 10.29 13.16
CA SER A 137 -0.34 9.98 13.11
C SER A 137 0.40 10.52 14.35
N SER A 138 1.08 9.63 15.09
CA SER A 138 1.80 9.96 16.34
C SER A 138 3.27 10.33 16.10
N CYS A 139 3.49 11.22 15.12
CA CYS A 139 4.81 11.73 14.78
C CYS A 139 5.36 12.68 15.84
N ASP A 140 6.68 12.75 15.96
CA ASP A 140 7.36 13.80 16.71
C ASP A 140 7.34 15.12 15.91
N TRP A 141 6.27 15.91 16.07
CA TRP A 141 6.05 17.16 15.33
C TRP A 141 7.07 18.26 15.68
N ASP A 142 7.73 18.17 16.84
CA ASP A 142 8.81 19.08 17.22
C ASP A 142 10.06 18.87 16.31
N ARG A 143 10.15 17.72 15.63
CA ARG A 143 11.21 17.36 14.67
C ARG A 143 10.73 17.28 13.22
N GLU A 144 9.65 18.01 12.87
CA GLU A 144 9.20 18.08 11.47
C GLU A 144 10.30 18.64 10.56
N ARG A 145 10.56 17.98 9.44
CA ARG A 145 11.61 18.33 8.49
C ARG A 145 11.05 18.64 7.09
N PHE A 146 11.84 19.37 6.33
CA PHE A 146 11.60 19.64 4.92
C PHE A 146 12.89 19.41 4.14
N THR A 147 12.82 18.70 3.01
CA THR A 147 14.03 18.33 2.26
C THR A 147 14.90 19.52 1.79
N MET A 148 14.34 20.75 1.78
CA MET A 148 15.08 22.00 1.51
C MET A 148 15.20 22.90 2.74
N ASP A 149 15.03 22.38 3.97
CA ASP A 149 15.38 23.15 5.16
C ASP A 149 16.91 23.36 5.25
N GLU A 150 17.36 24.24 6.13
CA GLU A 150 18.77 24.61 6.27
C GLU A 150 19.66 23.38 6.54
N GLY A 151 19.26 22.51 7.47
CA GLY A 151 20.04 21.32 7.85
C GLY A 151 20.12 20.29 6.71
N CYS A 152 18.98 19.99 6.05
CA CYS A 152 18.99 19.09 4.90
C CYS A 152 19.75 19.68 3.70
N SER A 153 19.66 20.99 3.47
CA SER A 153 20.43 21.68 2.43
C SER A 153 21.94 21.60 2.69
N LYS A 154 22.37 21.78 3.96
CA LYS A 154 23.77 21.60 4.37
C LYS A 154 24.26 20.18 4.07
N ALA A 155 23.45 19.17 4.34
CA ALA A 155 23.77 17.77 4.04
C ALA A 155 23.94 17.53 2.53
N VAL A 156 23.07 18.10 1.71
CA VAL A 156 23.16 18.01 0.24
C VAL A 156 24.47 18.60 -0.28
N LEU A 157 24.85 19.79 0.17
CA LEU A 157 26.10 20.45 -0.23
C LEU A 157 27.32 19.62 0.20
N GLU A 158 27.30 19.08 1.43
CA GLU A 158 28.37 18.21 1.93
C GLU A 158 28.55 16.97 1.06
N VAL A 159 27.47 16.25 0.74
CA VAL A 159 27.53 15.04 -0.10
C VAL A 159 28.00 15.34 -1.50
N PHE A 160 27.49 16.41 -2.12
CA PHE A 160 27.90 16.77 -3.48
C PHE A 160 29.40 17.07 -3.56
N CYS A 161 29.92 17.94 -2.68
CA CYS A 161 31.33 18.28 -2.66
C CYS A 161 32.23 17.07 -2.38
N LYS A 162 31.86 16.24 -1.38
CA LYS A 162 32.61 15.04 -1.02
C LYS A 162 32.68 14.01 -2.14
N LEU A 163 31.57 13.77 -2.84
CA LEU A 163 31.54 12.83 -3.97
C LEU A 163 32.30 13.40 -5.18
N TYR A 164 32.25 14.73 -5.39
CA TYR A 164 33.02 15.38 -6.43
C TYR A 164 34.54 15.27 -6.16
N GLU A 165 35.00 15.56 -4.95
CA GLU A 165 36.39 15.39 -4.53
C GLU A 165 36.90 13.94 -4.72
N LYS A 166 36.06 12.96 -4.51
CA LYS A 166 36.35 11.55 -4.77
C LYS A 166 36.34 11.19 -6.27
N GLY A 167 35.92 12.09 -7.16
CA GLY A 167 35.79 11.84 -8.60
C GLY A 167 34.58 10.93 -8.94
N LEU A 168 33.62 10.79 -7.99
CA LEU A 168 32.38 10.05 -8.16
C LEU A 168 31.27 10.91 -8.77
N ILE A 169 31.33 12.22 -8.62
CA ILE A 169 30.48 13.17 -9.39
C ILE A 169 31.33 13.79 -10.51
N TYR A 170 30.78 13.84 -11.70
CA TYR A 170 31.42 14.44 -12.86
C TYR A 170 30.39 15.12 -13.78
N LYS A 171 30.84 16.10 -14.57
CA LYS A 171 30.08 16.74 -15.66
C LYS A 171 30.50 16.13 -16.98
N GLY A 172 29.55 15.65 -17.78
CA GLY A 172 29.85 14.99 -19.07
C GLY A 172 28.67 15.04 -20.04
N SER A 173 29.03 14.88 -21.33
CA SER A 173 28.04 14.74 -22.40
C SER A 173 27.61 13.27 -22.52
N ARG A 174 26.35 13.01 -22.32
CA ARG A 174 25.73 11.68 -22.48
C ARG A 174 24.33 11.83 -23.05
N ILE A 175 23.83 10.76 -23.61
CA ILE A 175 22.43 10.70 -24.00
C ILE A 175 21.56 10.58 -22.72
N VAL A 176 20.54 11.43 -22.62
CA VAL A 176 19.60 11.51 -21.51
C VAL A 176 18.18 11.56 -22.05
N ASN A 177 17.22 11.13 -21.24
CA ASN A 177 15.81 11.35 -21.52
C ASN A 177 15.49 12.84 -21.31
N TRP A 178 15.01 13.51 -22.34
CA TRP A 178 14.68 14.93 -22.32
C TRP A 178 13.20 15.16 -22.48
N CYS A 179 12.58 15.93 -21.59
CA CYS A 179 11.19 16.36 -21.75
C CYS A 179 11.14 17.75 -22.43
N PRO A 180 10.67 17.87 -23.69
CA PRO A 180 10.66 19.14 -24.40
C PRO A 180 9.63 20.15 -23.87
N VAL A 181 8.62 19.71 -23.12
CA VAL A 181 7.60 20.59 -22.49
C VAL A 181 8.09 21.12 -21.15
N CYS A 182 8.67 20.25 -20.31
CA CYS A 182 9.24 20.67 -19.03
C CYS A 182 10.64 21.29 -19.19
N ASN A 183 11.24 21.12 -20.36
CA ASN A 183 12.55 21.62 -20.76
C ASN A 183 13.66 21.20 -19.78
N THR A 184 13.66 19.89 -19.42
CA THR A 184 14.61 19.32 -18.46
C THR A 184 14.87 17.84 -18.75
N SER A 185 16.01 17.33 -18.29
CA SER A 185 16.30 15.90 -18.22
C SER A 185 15.39 15.22 -17.18
N ILE A 186 15.00 13.99 -17.46
CA ILE A 186 14.25 13.11 -16.55
C ILE A 186 15.01 11.78 -16.40
N SER A 187 14.81 11.07 -15.30
CA SER A 187 15.41 9.75 -15.08
C SER A 187 14.69 8.66 -15.87
N ASP A 188 15.38 7.54 -16.15
CA ASP A 188 14.80 6.41 -16.89
C ASP A 188 13.51 5.88 -16.22
N ALA A 189 13.46 5.93 -14.92
CA ALA A 189 12.31 5.46 -14.16
C ALA A 189 11.10 6.44 -14.14
N GLU A 190 11.28 7.71 -14.59
CA GLU A 190 10.21 8.69 -14.81
C GLU A 190 9.61 8.59 -16.23
N VAL A 191 10.13 7.67 -17.05
CA VAL A 191 9.61 7.41 -18.39
C VAL A 191 8.59 6.26 -18.30
N GLU A 192 7.34 6.58 -18.55
CA GLU A 192 6.27 5.58 -18.73
C GLU A 192 6.24 5.15 -20.21
N HIS A 193 6.14 3.83 -20.42
CA HIS A 193 6.04 3.30 -21.78
C HIS A 193 4.58 2.96 -22.09
N GLU A 194 4.06 3.58 -23.14
CA GLU A 194 2.70 3.39 -23.60
C GLU A 194 2.70 2.84 -25.03
N GLU A 195 1.87 1.82 -25.27
CA GLU A 195 1.64 1.34 -26.63
C GLU A 195 0.92 2.42 -27.45
N GLN A 196 1.55 2.86 -28.53
CA GLN A 196 0.98 3.83 -29.46
C GLN A 196 0.96 3.29 -30.88
N ALA A 197 -0.14 3.57 -31.59
CA ALA A 197 -0.22 3.34 -33.03
C ALA A 197 0.71 4.31 -33.76
N GLY A 198 1.58 3.77 -34.57
CA GLY A 198 2.53 4.50 -35.41
C GLY A 198 2.74 3.78 -36.73
N HIS A 199 3.87 4.01 -37.34
CA HIS A 199 4.21 3.38 -38.60
C HIS A 199 5.68 2.98 -38.62
N PHE A 200 6.00 2.00 -39.46
CA PHE A 200 7.34 1.79 -40.00
C PHE A 200 7.40 2.43 -41.34
N TRP A 201 8.34 3.34 -41.53
CA TRP A 201 8.65 3.94 -42.83
C TRP A 201 9.88 3.22 -43.41
N HIS A 202 9.69 2.57 -44.56
CA HIS A 202 10.73 1.88 -45.29
C HIS A 202 11.38 2.87 -46.27
N ILE A 203 12.69 3.12 -46.09
CA ILE A 203 13.42 4.18 -46.80
C ILE A 203 14.66 3.60 -47.45
N ASN A 204 14.86 3.93 -48.74
CA ASN A 204 16.01 3.54 -49.55
C ASN A 204 17.16 4.54 -49.37
N TYR A 205 18.34 4.05 -49.04
CA TYR A 205 19.60 4.80 -49.03
C TYR A 205 20.44 4.42 -50.23
N PRO A 206 20.71 5.35 -51.21
CA PRO A 206 21.48 5.06 -52.42
C PRO A 206 22.94 4.73 -52.09
N VAL A 207 23.48 3.61 -52.62
CA VAL A 207 24.87 3.22 -52.43
C VAL A 207 25.79 4.12 -53.26
N VAL A 208 26.83 4.65 -52.67
CA VAL A 208 27.78 5.55 -53.33
C VAL A 208 28.57 4.81 -54.43
N GLY A 209 28.52 5.30 -55.69
CA GLY A 209 29.21 4.72 -56.79
C GLY A 209 28.56 3.51 -57.47
N GLU A 210 27.36 3.09 -57.00
CA GLU A 210 26.60 1.96 -57.59
C GLU A 210 25.20 2.45 -58.00
N GLU A 211 25.06 2.93 -59.18
CA GLU A 211 23.80 3.48 -59.67
C GLU A 211 22.67 2.44 -59.67
N GLY A 212 21.52 2.81 -59.08
CA GLY A 212 20.34 1.94 -58.94
C GLY A 212 20.44 0.92 -57.80
N ARG A 213 21.49 0.90 -56.99
CA ARG A 213 21.60 0.07 -55.81
C ARG A 213 21.25 0.85 -54.54
N PHE A 214 20.38 0.27 -53.71
CA PHE A 214 19.89 0.88 -52.48
C PHE A 214 20.09 -0.05 -51.28
N VAL A 215 20.18 0.52 -50.09
CA VAL A 215 20.05 -0.17 -48.82
C VAL A 215 18.77 0.28 -48.17
N GLU A 216 17.85 -0.65 -47.95
CA GLU A 216 16.56 -0.36 -47.37
C GLU A 216 16.65 -0.43 -45.83
N ILE A 217 16.13 0.59 -45.14
CA ILE A 217 15.93 0.59 -43.69
C ILE A 217 14.47 0.76 -43.35
N ALA A 218 14.07 0.34 -42.13
CA ALA A 218 12.76 0.62 -41.56
C ALA A 218 12.94 1.42 -40.26
N THR A 219 12.20 2.51 -40.12
CA THR A 219 12.30 3.39 -38.92
C THR A 219 10.92 3.85 -38.45
N THR A 220 10.75 3.99 -37.14
CA THR A 220 9.58 4.64 -36.53
C THR A 220 9.76 6.15 -36.37
N ARG A 221 10.97 6.68 -36.62
CA ARG A 221 11.36 8.08 -36.36
C ARG A 221 12.05 8.73 -37.56
N PRO A 222 11.35 8.98 -38.68
CA PRO A 222 11.94 9.62 -39.89
C PRO A 222 12.50 11.02 -39.60
N GLU A 223 11.93 11.74 -38.62
CA GLU A 223 12.36 13.09 -38.25
C GLU A 223 13.80 13.17 -37.75
N THR A 224 14.37 12.03 -37.27
CA THR A 224 15.78 12.00 -36.80
C THR A 224 16.77 11.66 -37.92
N LEU A 225 16.33 11.35 -39.11
CA LEU A 225 17.14 10.88 -40.24
C LEU A 225 18.32 11.81 -40.54
N LEU A 226 18.14 13.12 -40.46
CA LEU A 226 19.21 14.10 -40.70
C LEU A 226 20.35 14.02 -39.69
N GLY A 227 20.16 13.33 -38.58
CA GLY A 227 21.18 13.03 -37.54
C GLY A 227 21.92 11.71 -37.74
N ASP A 228 21.57 10.93 -38.80
CA ASP A 228 22.20 9.63 -39.00
C ASP A 228 23.69 9.76 -39.31
N SER A 229 24.48 8.89 -38.71
CA SER A 229 25.95 8.86 -38.79
C SER A 229 26.48 7.59 -39.45
N ALA A 230 25.68 6.51 -39.49
CA ALA A 230 26.02 5.24 -40.17
C ALA A 230 24.75 4.44 -40.46
N LEU A 231 24.85 3.44 -41.36
CA LEU A 231 23.98 2.27 -41.34
C LEU A 231 24.74 1.11 -40.71
N ALA A 232 24.09 0.31 -39.89
CA ALA A 232 24.68 -0.89 -39.29
C ALA A 232 24.01 -2.16 -39.79
N VAL A 233 24.80 -3.18 -40.03
CA VAL A 233 24.37 -4.53 -40.43
C VAL A 233 25.01 -5.57 -39.52
N ASN A 234 24.37 -6.71 -39.37
CA ASN A 234 24.98 -7.80 -38.61
C ASN A 234 26.17 -8.40 -39.40
N PRO A 235 27.36 -8.62 -38.83
CA PRO A 235 28.52 -9.17 -39.54
C PRO A 235 28.26 -10.55 -40.14
N ASP A 236 27.33 -11.32 -39.57
CA ASP A 236 26.95 -12.66 -40.01
C ASP A 236 25.73 -12.66 -40.97
N ASP A 237 25.30 -11.51 -41.45
CA ASP A 237 24.20 -11.42 -42.44
C ASP A 237 24.74 -11.41 -43.85
N GLU A 238 24.60 -12.56 -44.51
CA GLU A 238 25.09 -12.79 -45.89
C GLU A 238 24.50 -11.81 -46.94
N ARG A 239 23.35 -11.20 -46.66
CA ARG A 239 22.66 -10.27 -47.57
C ARG A 239 23.46 -8.95 -47.75
N TYR A 240 24.28 -8.59 -46.77
CA TYR A 240 24.91 -7.27 -46.69
C TYR A 240 26.44 -7.31 -46.53
N THR A 241 27.08 -8.49 -46.55
CA THR A 241 28.54 -8.63 -46.37
C THR A 241 29.36 -7.88 -47.36
N ASP A 242 28.88 -7.73 -48.61
CA ASP A 242 29.59 -7.00 -49.70
C ASP A 242 29.41 -5.46 -49.58
N LEU A 243 28.55 -5.03 -48.67
CA LEU A 243 28.28 -3.61 -48.45
C LEU A 243 29.07 -3.07 -47.23
N ILE A 244 29.59 -3.94 -46.35
CA ILE A 244 30.36 -3.52 -45.17
C ILE A 244 31.56 -2.69 -45.63
N GLY A 245 31.72 -1.49 -45.05
CA GLY A 245 32.80 -0.56 -45.39
C GLY A 245 32.52 0.33 -46.60
N LYS A 246 31.38 0.13 -47.33
CA LYS A 246 30.95 1.09 -48.34
C LYS A 246 30.22 2.26 -47.70
N GLU A 247 29.87 3.26 -48.52
CA GLU A 247 29.10 4.43 -48.13
C GLU A 247 27.75 4.48 -48.84
N VAL A 248 26.77 5.10 -48.18
CA VAL A 248 25.49 5.47 -48.77
C VAL A 248 25.31 6.98 -48.72
N TYR A 249 24.53 7.52 -49.65
CA TYR A 249 24.04 8.90 -49.53
C TYR A 249 22.90 8.94 -48.50
N LEU A 250 23.05 9.88 -47.53
CA LEU A 250 21.96 10.12 -46.57
C LEU A 250 20.81 10.84 -47.32
N PRO A 251 19.60 10.26 -47.36
CA PRO A 251 18.45 10.86 -48.01
C PRO A 251 18.21 12.32 -47.57
N LEU A 252 17.66 13.12 -48.47
CA LEU A 252 17.37 14.55 -48.26
C LEU A 252 18.61 15.45 -48.04
N THR A 253 19.82 14.92 -48.19
CA THR A 253 21.10 15.66 -48.04
C THR A 253 22.13 15.21 -49.05
N ASP A 254 23.26 15.96 -49.12
CA ASP A 254 24.45 15.58 -49.88
C ASP A 254 25.49 14.81 -49.08
N ARG A 255 25.17 14.45 -47.77
CA ARG A 255 26.10 13.72 -46.88
C ARG A 255 26.21 12.26 -47.27
N LYS A 256 27.42 11.73 -47.07
CA LYS A 256 27.69 10.29 -47.14
C LYS A 256 27.92 9.72 -45.76
N ILE A 257 27.40 8.57 -45.50
CA ILE A 257 27.57 7.86 -44.21
C ILE A 257 28.04 6.41 -44.48
N PRO A 258 28.89 5.84 -43.61
CA PRO A 258 29.42 4.49 -43.79
C PRO A 258 28.38 3.41 -43.45
N ILE A 259 28.58 2.23 -44.05
CA ILE A 259 27.93 0.96 -43.61
C ILE A 259 28.92 0.23 -42.70
N ILE A 260 28.55 0.07 -41.44
CA ILE A 260 29.36 -0.60 -40.43
C ILE A 260 28.81 -2.00 -40.09
N ALA A 261 29.65 -2.87 -39.56
CA ALA A 261 29.26 -4.16 -39.01
C ALA A 261 29.19 -4.11 -37.50
N ASP A 262 28.02 -4.42 -36.91
CA ASP A 262 27.85 -4.50 -35.46
C ASP A 262 26.89 -5.62 -35.09
N SER A 263 27.27 -6.47 -34.12
CA SER A 263 26.47 -7.60 -33.63
C SER A 263 25.20 -7.17 -32.87
N TYR A 264 25.03 -5.88 -32.59
CA TYR A 264 23.81 -5.27 -32.04
C TYR A 264 22.60 -5.48 -33.00
N VAL A 265 22.84 -5.52 -34.30
CA VAL A 265 21.77 -5.62 -35.31
C VAL A 265 21.19 -7.03 -35.33
N ASP A 266 19.91 -7.13 -35.10
CA ASP A 266 19.15 -8.37 -35.29
C ASP A 266 18.82 -8.56 -36.77
N LYS A 267 19.43 -9.56 -37.41
CA LYS A 267 19.25 -9.85 -38.85
C LYS A 267 17.85 -10.33 -39.24
N GLU A 268 17.06 -10.81 -38.25
CA GLU A 268 15.70 -11.29 -38.45
C GLU A 268 14.64 -10.21 -38.22
N PHE A 269 15.04 -9.03 -37.72
CA PHE A 269 14.12 -7.94 -37.43
C PHE A 269 14.13 -6.89 -38.53
N GLY A 270 12.94 -6.55 -39.05
CA GLY A 270 12.76 -5.56 -40.09
C GLY A 270 13.54 -5.91 -41.37
N THR A 271 14.34 -4.97 -41.88
CA THR A 271 15.18 -5.20 -43.07
C THR A 271 16.52 -5.88 -42.72
N GLY A 272 16.88 -6.02 -41.45
CA GLY A 272 18.22 -6.44 -41.01
C GLY A 272 19.27 -5.33 -41.11
N VAL A 273 18.86 -4.10 -41.40
CA VAL A 273 19.70 -2.89 -41.43
C VAL A 273 19.11 -1.84 -40.51
N VAL A 274 19.96 -1.29 -39.62
CA VAL A 274 19.58 -0.25 -38.68
C VAL A 274 20.30 1.06 -39.00
N LYS A 275 19.56 2.16 -39.09
CA LYS A 275 20.14 3.49 -39.14
C LYS A 275 20.71 3.83 -37.75
N ILE A 276 21.91 4.36 -37.68
CA ILE A 276 22.57 4.74 -36.42
C ILE A 276 22.56 6.25 -36.26
N THR A 277 21.81 6.70 -35.23
CA THR A 277 21.62 8.11 -34.89
C THR A 277 22.07 8.35 -33.43
N PRO A 278 23.38 8.43 -33.18
CA PRO A 278 23.93 8.42 -31.80
C PRO A 278 23.37 9.52 -30.90
N ALA A 279 22.91 10.65 -31.45
CA ALA A 279 22.38 11.76 -30.67
C ALA A 279 20.89 11.58 -30.24
N HIS A 280 20.17 10.58 -30.78
CA HIS A 280 18.71 10.46 -30.65
C HIS A 280 18.20 9.06 -30.29
N ASP A 281 19.09 8.10 -30.06
CA ASP A 281 18.76 6.78 -29.55
C ASP A 281 19.85 6.26 -28.61
N PRO A 282 19.50 5.73 -27.41
CA PRO A 282 20.49 5.22 -26.43
C PRO A 282 21.34 4.06 -26.93
N ASN A 283 20.76 3.15 -27.75
CA ASN A 283 21.51 2.01 -28.29
C ASN A 283 22.45 2.48 -29.43
N ASP A 284 21.96 3.38 -30.28
CA ASP A 284 22.77 3.98 -31.33
C ASP A 284 23.94 4.79 -30.75
N PHE A 285 23.76 5.42 -29.60
CA PHE A 285 24.82 6.11 -28.87
C PHE A 285 25.98 5.15 -28.47
N GLU A 286 25.64 3.96 -27.97
CA GLU A 286 26.65 2.95 -27.61
C GLU A 286 27.34 2.35 -28.86
N VAL A 287 26.58 2.13 -29.95
CA VAL A 287 27.14 1.75 -31.24
C VAL A 287 28.07 2.87 -31.75
N GLY A 288 27.61 4.12 -31.68
CA GLY A 288 28.40 5.30 -32.07
C GLY A 288 29.73 5.39 -31.35
N LYS A 289 29.78 5.11 -30.04
CA LYS A 289 31.02 5.08 -29.25
C LYS A 289 31.96 3.96 -29.70
N ARG A 290 31.45 2.74 -29.91
CA ARG A 290 32.28 1.59 -30.37
C ARG A 290 32.92 1.83 -31.71
N HIS A 291 32.23 2.54 -32.61
CA HIS A 291 32.68 2.84 -33.96
C HIS A 291 33.21 4.27 -34.14
N ASN A 292 33.30 5.06 -33.07
CA ASN A 292 33.74 6.45 -33.07
C ASN A 292 32.99 7.32 -34.13
N LEU A 293 31.67 7.15 -34.17
CA LEU A 293 30.78 7.89 -35.08
C LEU A 293 30.51 9.33 -34.57
N PRO A 294 30.23 10.27 -35.45
CA PRO A 294 29.85 11.63 -35.04
C PRO A 294 28.45 11.66 -34.38
N GLU A 295 28.34 12.43 -33.30
CA GLU A 295 27.11 12.67 -32.56
C GLU A 295 26.42 13.93 -33.10
N ILE A 296 25.44 13.78 -33.99
CA ILE A 296 24.75 14.88 -34.69
C ILE A 296 23.39 15.13 -34.09
N ASN A 297 23.28 16.08 -33.17
CA ASN A 297 21.99 16.48 -32.60
C ASN A 297 21.26 17.44 -33.54
N ILE A 298 20.05 17.08 -33.98
CA ILE A 298 19.20 17.86 -34.90
C ILE A 298 17.99 18.51 -34.22
N LEU A 299 17.81 18.34 -32.93
CA LEU A 299 16.67 18.89 -32.16
C LEU A 299 17.13 20.04 -31.26
N ASN A 300 16.31 21.07 -31.13
CA ASN A 300 16.35 22.06 -30.08
C ASN A 300 15.75 21.50 -28.77
N ASP A 301 15.86 22.25 -27.68
CA ASP A 301 15.38 21.83 -26.35
C ASP A 301 13.86 21.69 -26.28
N ASP A 302 13.12 22.40 -27.14
CA ASP A 302 11.65 22.27 -27.30
C ASP A 302 11.26 21.21 -28.33
N ALA A 303 12.20 20.38 -28.79
CA ALA A 303 12.05 19.36 -29.84
C ALA A 303 11.62 19.91 -31.20
N THR A 304 11.82 21.17 -31.49
CA THR A 304 11.82 21.66 -32.87
C THR A 304 13.12 21.29 -33.56
N ILE A 305 13.09 21.16 -34.89
CA ILE A 305 14.29 20.89 -35.71
C ILE A 305 15.25 22.10 -35.61
N ASN A 306 16.51 21.86 -35.31
CA ASN A 306 17.51 22.91 -35.23
C ASN A 306 18.09 23.34 -36.63
N ASN A 307 19.04 24.26 -36.66
CA ASN A 307 19.63 24.80 -37.89
C ASN A 307 20.30 23.72 -38.80
N LEU A 308 20.70 22.56 -38.23
CA LEU A 308 21.28 21.47 -39.02
C LEU A 308 20.24 20.76 -39.87
N GLY A 309 18.96 20.95 -39.57
CA GLY A 309 17.83 20.38 -40.33
C GLY A 309 17.51 21.11 -41.67
N GLY A 310 18.30 22.12 -42.04
CA GLY A 310 18.16 22.84 -43.32
C GLY A 310 16.76 23.44 -43.50
N LYS A 311 16.03 23.06 -44.56
CA LYS A 311 14.68 23.60 -44.82
C LYS A 311 13.61 23.21 -43.78
N TYR A 312 13.87 22.24 -42.95
CA TYR A 312 12.98 21.83 -41.84
C TYR A 312 13.25 22.57 -40.52
N ALA A 313 14.29 23.39 -40.47
CA ALA A 313 14.66 24.12 -39.27
C ALA A 313 13.50 24.96 -38.69
N GLY A 314 13.27 24.90 -37.40
CA GLY A 314 12.18 25.56 -36.70
C GLY A 314 10.81 24.85 -36.74
N MET A 315 10.68 23.76 -37.49
CA MET A 315 9.44 22.93 -37.50
C MET A 315 9.40 22.09 -36.22
N ASP A 316 8.18 21.90 -35.68
CA ASP A 316 7.92 20.86 -34.71
C ASP A 316 8.32 19.48 -35.25
N ARG A 317 8.84 18.60 -34.41
CA ARG A 317 9.33 17.26 -34.81
C ARG A 317 8.30 16.44 -35.62
N TYR A 318 7.02 16.52 -35.30
CA TYR A 318 5.96 15.78 -35.97
C TYR A 318 5.57 16.43 -37.33
N GLU A 319 5.61 17.74 -37.39
CA GLU A 319 5.42 18.46 -38.66
C GLU A 319 6.62 18.23 -39.60
N ALA A 320 7.83 18.23 -39.05
CA ALA A 320 9.03 17.88 -39.79
C ALA A 320 8.99 16.44 -40.33
N ARG A 321 8.52 15.47 -39.48
CA ARG A 321 8.30 14.08 -39.89
C ARG A 321 7.41 14.00 -41.15
N LYS A 322 6.25 14.67 -41.12
CA LYS A 322 5.34 14.69 -42.28
C LYS A 322 5.99 15.28 -43.52
N ALA A 323 6.70 16.41 -43.37
CA ALA A 323 7.37 17.06 -44.49
C ALA A 323 8.51 16.20 -45.08
N MET A 324 9.33 15.57 -44.21
CA MET A 324 10.42 14.69 -44.66
C MET A 324 9.89 13.44 -45.36
N VAL A 325 8.83 12.82 -44.86
CA VAL A 325 8.22 11.67 -45.51
C VAL A 325 7.66 12.03 -46.90
N ALA A 326 7.01 13.19 -47.04
CA ALA A 326 6.54 13.68 -48.33
C ALA A 326 7.67 13.95 -49.33
N ASP A 327 8.81 14.50 -48.87
CA ASP A 327 9.98 14.75 -49.71
C ASP A 327 10.70 13.45 -50.12
N LEU A 328 10.74 12.43 -49.21
CA LEU A 328 11.26 11.09 -49.53
C LEU A 328 10.42 10.40 -50.60
N ASP A 329 9.09 10.51 -50.52
CA ASP A 329 8.18 9.99 -51.51
C ASP A 329 8.35 10.69 -52.89
N ALA A 330 8.44 12.02 -52.86
CA ALA A 330 8.69 12.82 -54.09
C ALA A 330 10.06 12.49 -54.76
N GLN A 331 11.05 12.04 -54.01
CA GLN A 331 12.36 11.61 -54.54
C GLN A 331 12.38 10.11 -54.90
N GLY A 332 11.29 9.38 -54.68
CA GLY A 332 11.20 7.93 -54.93
C GLY A 332 12.06 7.08 -53.97
N LEU A 333 12.38 7.63 -52.79
CA LEU A 333 13.17 6.96 -51.74
C LEU A 333 12.30 6.32 -50.68
N LEU A 334 11.01 6.65 -50.57
CA LEU A 334 10.04 5.99 -49.74
C LEU A 334 9.57 4.70 -50.39
N VAL A 335 9.82 3.56 -49.77
CA VAL A 335 9.46 2.24 -50.31
C VAL A 335 8.04 1.86 -49.96
N SER A 336 7.74 1.91 -48.65
CA SER A 336 6.42 1.59 -48.10
C SER A 336 6.23 2.25 -46.75
N VAL A 337 4.96 2.28 -46.32
CA VAL A 337 4.58 2.67 -44.93
C VAL A 337 3.72 1.56 -44.39
N GLU A 338 4.14 0.97 -43.30
CA GLU A 338 3.44 -0.12 -42.62
C GLU A 338 2.90 0.34 -41.26
N ASP A 339 1.67 -0.03 -40.95
CA ASP A 339 1.12 0.23 -39.62
C ASP A 339 1.90 -0.58 -38.57
N HIS A 340 2.34 0.09 -37.51
CA HIS A 340 3.13 -0.53 -36.43
C HIS A 340 2.72 0.01 -35.10
N VAL A 341 2.50 -0.90 -34.14
CA VAL A 341 2.28 -0.54 -32.72
C VAL A 341 3.59 -0.73 -31.97
N HIS A 342 4.04 0.31 -31.30
CA HIS A 342 5.29 0.27 -30.54
C HIS A 342 5.18 1.03 -29.22
N ASN A 343 6.05 0.69 -28.28
CA ASN A 343 6.13 1.33 -27.00
C ASN A 343 6.84 2.68 -27.13
N VAL A 344 6.14 3.76 -26.78
CA VAL A 344 6.68 5.12 -26.76
C VAL A 344 6.89 5.58 -25.33
N GLY A 345 8.08 6.07 -25.03
CA GLY A 345 8.39 6.66 -23.73
C GLY A 345 7.72 8.01 -23.55
N THR A 346 6.93 8.18 -22.50
CA THR A 346 6.28 9.44 -22.13
C THR A 346 6.70 9.87 -20.72
N HIS A 347 6.75 11.19 -20.48
CA HIS A 347 7.06 11.74 -19.17
C HIS A 347 5.84 11.56 -18.23
N ASP A 348 6.02 10.93 -17.08
CA ASP A 348 4.94 10.58 -16.15
C ASP A 348 4.12 11.80 -15.65
N ARG A 349 4.72 13.02 -15.66
CA ARG A 349 4.09 14.25 -15.15
C ARG A 349 3.28 15.03 -16.19
N CYS A 350 3.81 15.19 -17.38
CA CYS A 350 3.17 15.99 -18.45
C CYS A 350 2.66 15.17 -19.63
N LYS A 351 2.90 13.84 -19.62
CA LYS A 351 2.49 12.89 -20.67
C LYS A 351 3.01 13.18 -22.07
N THR A 352 4.05 14.02 -22.17
CA THR A 352 4.72 14.32 -23.44
C THR A 352 5.68 13.20 -23.80
N THR A 353 5.75 12.85 -25.08
CA THR A 353 6.78 11.93 -25.61
C THR A 353 8.18 12.47 -25.31
N VAL A 354 8.97 11.63 -24.68
CA VAL A 354 10.35 11.92 -24.26
C VAL A 354 11.28 11.84 -25.48
N GLU A 355 12.25 12.74 -25.58
CA GLU A 355 13.28 12.72 -26.61
C GLU A 355 14.64 12.29 -25.99
N PRO A 356 15.20 11.16 -26.42
CA PRO A 356 16.60 10.88 -26.14
C PRO A 356 17.49 11.94 -26.84
N MET A 357 18.30 12.68 -26.05
CA MET A 357 19.15 13.77 -26.56
C MET A 357 20.49 13.76 -25.85
N ILE A 358 21.56 14.08 -26.57
CA ILE A 358 22.87 14.32 -25.97
C ILE A 358 22.87 15.69 -25.30
N LYS A 359 23.15 15.67 -23.99
CA LYS A 359 23.23 16.87 -23.15
C LYS A 359 24.43 16.80 -22.24
N GLN A 360 25.02 17.95 -21.98
CA GLN A 360 26.02 18.08 -20.90
C GLN A 360 25.31 18.16 -19.55
N GLN A 361 25.48 17.12 -18.73
CA GLN A 361 24.79 16.94 -17.46
C GLN A 361 25.76 16.53 -16.35
N TRP A 362 25.31 16.63 -15.09
CA TRP A 362 26.03 16.11 -13.94
C TRP A 362 25.58 14.67 -13.63
N PHE A 363 26.56 13.81 -13.37
CA PHE A 363 26.33 12.37 -13.12
C PHE A 363 27.03 11.91 -11.86
N VAL A 364 26.43 10.91 -11.20
CA VAL A 364 27.05 10.10 -10.15
C VAL A 364 27.47 8.77 -10.75
N LYS A 365 28.75 8.37 -10.58
CA LYS A 365 29.25 7.03 -10.92
C LYS A 365 28.70 6.02 -9.93
N MET A 366 27.98 5.00 -10.43
CA MET A 366 27.29 4.05 -9.59
C MET A 366 28.08 2.76 -9.32
N ASP A 367 29.05 2.38 -10.16
CA ASP A 367 29.75 1.09 -10.12
C ASP A 367 30.35 0.74 -8.75
N GLU A 368 30.95 1.72 -8.06
CA GLU A 368 31.53 1.51 -6.73
C GLU A 368 30.50 1.71 -5.60
N LEU A 369 29.61 2.68 -5.75
CA LEU A 369 28.62 3.04 -4.74
C LEU A 369 27.59 1.96 -4.50
N ILE A 370 27.26 1.20 -5.54
CA ILE A 370 26.21 0.16 -5.45
C ILE A 370 26.69 -1.14 -4.75
N LYS A 371 28.00 -1.43 -4.77
CA LYS A 371 28.54 -2.67 -4.22
C LYS A 371 28.17 -2.90 -2.74
N PRO A 372 28.41 -1.96 -1.81
CA PRO A 372 28.00 -2.13 -0.42
C PRO A 372 26.50 -2.31 -0.24
N ALA A 373 25.68 -1.65 -1.09
CA ALA A 373 24.24 -1.77 -1.05
C ALA A 373 23.76 -3.18 -1.45
N VAL A 374 24.36 -3.76 -2.48
CA VAL A 374 24.08 -5.15 -2.90
C VAL A 374 24.50 -6.14 -1.82
N GLU A 375 25.70 -5.98 -1.26
CA GLU A 375 26.20 -6.89 -0.21
C GLU A 375 25.38 -6.78 1.07
N GLY A 376 24.92 -5.59 1.47
CA GLY A 376 24.11 -5.36 2.66
C GLY A 376 22.78 -6.10 2.64
N VAL A 377 22.15 -6.24 1.47
CA VAL A 377 20.93 -7.05 1.32
C VAL A 377 21.27 -8.54 1.19
N LYS A 378 22.30 -8.92 0.42
CA LYS A 378 22.70 -10.33 0.26
C LYS A 378 23.08 -11.02 1.56
N ASN A 379 23.77 -10.33 2.45
CA ASN A 379 24.24 -10.90 3.72
C ASN A 379 23.22 -10.78 4.86
N GLY A 380 22.06 -10.18 4.60
CA GLY A 380 20.99 -9.99 5.58
C GLY A 380 21.21 -8.83 6.56
N ASP A 381 22.18 -7.94 6.31
CA ASP A 381 22.34 -6.71 7.10
C ASP A 381 21.12 -5.81 6.94
N ILE A 382 20.53 -5.77 5.75
CA ILE A 382 19.24 -5.13 5.46
C ILE A 382 18.27 -6.22 4.96
N GLU A 383 17.13 -6.34 5.65
CA GLU A 383 16.08 -7.29 5.31
C GLU A 383 14.94 -6.61 4.52
N LEU A 384 14.55 -7.18 3.37
CA LEU A 384 13.39 -6.71 2.60
C LEU A 384 12.16 -7.56 2.96
N VAL A 385 11.06 -6.92 3.31
CA VAL A 385 9.80 -7.56 3.72
C VAL A 385 8.68 -7.14 2.77
N PRO A 386 8.09 -8.06 1.97
CA PRO A 386 8.38 -9.50 1.92
C PRO A 386 9.66 -9.81 1.13
N ALA A 387 10.28 -10.94 1.40
CA ALA A 387 11.51 -11.39 0.75
C ALA A 387 11.40 -11.56 -0.79
N SER A 388 10.18 -11.64 -1.34
CA SER A 388 9.94 -11.62 -2.79
C SER A 388 10.45 -10.34 -3.48
N MET A 389 10.63 -9.25 -2.73
CA MET A 389 11.15 -7.97 -3.23
C MET A 389 12.67 -8.01 -3.51
N ASP A 390 13.39 -8.96 -2.97
CA ASP A 390 14.82 -9.18 -3.26
C ASP A 390 15.08 -9.29 -4.77
N LYS A 391 14.21 -10.04 -5.47
CA LYS A 391 14.34 -10.21 -6.92
C LYS A 391 14.24 -8.87 -7.66
N THR A 392 13.30 -8.03 -7.27
CA THR A 392 13.11 -6.70 -7.86
C THR A 392 14.31 -5.80 -7.54
N TYR A 393 14.78 -5.83 -6.30
CA TYR A 393 15.94 -5.07 -5.85
C TYR A 393 17.19 -5.41 -6.66
N PHE A 394 17.53 -6.72 -6.78
CA PHE A 394 18.71 -7.15 -7.52
C PHE A 394 18.59 -6.90 -9.02
N ASN A 395 17.40 -7.02 -9.62
CA ASN A 395 17.22 -6.67 -11.03
C ASN A 395 17.56 -5.20 -11.32
N TRP A 396 17.23 -4.28 -10.42
CA TRP A 396 17.58 -2.87 -10.55
C TRP A 396 19.06 -2.60 -10.29
N THR A 397 19.67 -3.27 -9.29
CA THR A 397 21.09 -3.04 -8.94
C THR A 397 22.05 -3.66 -9.93
N ASP A 398 21.71 -4.81 -10.53
CA ASP A 398 22.54 -5.49 -11.54
C ASP A 398 22.57 -4.70 -12.88
N ASN A 399 21.56 -3.88 -13.15
CA ASN A 399 21.43 -3.10 -14.39
C ASN A 399 21.62 -1.58 -14.16
N ILE A 400 22.19 -1.20 -13.01
CA ILE A 400 22.33 0.21 -12.65
C ILE A 400 23.31 0.94 -13.57
N ARG A 401 22.96 2.15 -14.00
CA ARG A 401 23.80 3.05 -14.80
C ARG A 401 24.16 4.28 -13.99
N ASP A 402 25.12 5.08 -14.49
CA ASP A 402 25.44 6.36 -13.90
C ASP A 402 24.19 7.23 -13.80
N TRP A 403 23.97 7.79 -12.62
CA TRP A 403 22.76 8.55 -12.30
C TRP A 403 22.90 10.01 -12.73
N CYS A 404 22.08 10.49 -13.65
CA CYS A 404 21.97 11.90 -14.02
C CYS A 404 21.28 12.66 -12.89
N ILE A 405 22.02 13.60 -12.27
CA ILE A 405 21.55 14.34 -11.09
C ILE A 405 21.19 15.80 -11.36
N SER A 406 21.47 16.35 -12.53
CA SER A 406 21.13 17.74 -12.87
C SER A 406 19.74 17.86 -13.51
N ARG A 407 19.01 18.90 -13.16
CA ARG A 407 17.70 19.27 -13.70
C ARG A 407 17.70 20.76 -14.05
N GLN A 408 17.15 21.12 -15.20
CA GLN A 408 17.06 22.51 -15.70
C GLN A 408 15.83 23.21 -15.10
N LEU A 409 15.73 23.16 -13.77
CA LEU A 409 14.64 23.71 -12.98
C LEU A 409 15.10 24.90 -12.15
N TRP A 410 14.16 25.70 -11.68
CA TRP A 410 14.42 26.77 -10.73
C TRP A 410 14.20 26.33 -9.29
N TRP A 411 13.25 25.42 -9.06
CA TRP A 411 12.90 24.89 -7.74
C TRP A 411 13.68 23.62 -7.40
N GLY A 412 14.54 23.71 -6.39
CA GLY A 412 15.37 22.62 -5.90
C GLY A 412 16.72 23.11 -5.36
N HIS A 413 17.55 22.17 -4.93
CA HIS A 413 18.93 22.45 -4.49
C HIS A 413 19.81 22.82 -5.68
N ARG A 414 20.24 24.07 -5.75
CA ARG A 414 21.10 24.53 -6.83
C ARG A 414 22.47 23.88 -6.77
N ILE A 415 22.98 23.40 -7.90
CA ILE A 415 24.30 22.75 -8.00
C ILE A 415 25.41 23.70 -7.52
N PRO A 416 26.29 23.27 -6.58
CA PRO A 416 27.29 24.09 -5.96
C PRO A 416 28.58 24.18 -6.80
N ALA A 417 28.45 24.36 -8.12
CA ALA A 417 29.53 24.57 -9.04
C ALA A 417 29.51 26.03 -9.55
N TYR A 418 30.66 26.68 -9.60
CA TYR A 418 30.83 28.09 -9.97
C TYR A 418 31.80 28.19 -11.13
N TYR A 419 31.43 28.93 -12.17
CA TYR A 419 32.22 29.11 -13.40
C TYR A 419 32.77 30.55 -13.48
N CYS A 420 34.05 30.66 -13.64
CA CYS A 420 34.65 31.95 -13.96
C CYS A 420 34.40 32.28 -15.44
N LYS A 421 33.69 33.36 -15.73
CA LYS A 421 33.41 33.78 -17.12
C LYS A 421 34.65 34.33 -17.84
N ASP A 422 35.68 34.72 -17.10
CA ASP A 422 36.86 35.31 -17.70
C ASP A 422 37.95 34.29 -18.05
N CYS A 423 38.11 33.20 -17.28
CA CYS A 423 39.15 32.20 -17.53
C CYS A 423 38.63 30.76 -17.71
N GLY A 424 37.30 30.52 -17.58
CA GLY A 424 36.69 29.23 -17.76
C GLY A 424 36.89 28.23 -16.57
N GLU A 425 37.55 28.63 -15.48
CA GLU A 425 37.78 27.79 -14.34
C GLU A 425 36.45 27.42 -13.66
N MET A 426 36.30 26.17 -13.30
CA MET A 426 35.17 25.66 -12.53
C MET A 426 35.59 25.32 -11.11
N VAL A 427 34.84 25.79 -10.12
CA VAL A 427 35.07 25.56 -8.70
C VAL A 427 33.82 24.95 -8.08
N VAL A 428 33.97 23.81 -7.41
CA VAL A 428 32.89 23.21 -6.60
C VAL A 428 33.13 23.59 -5.15
N SER A 429 32.12 24.17 -4.50
CA SER A 429 32.25 24.66 -3.12
C SER A 429 30.90 24.66 -2.40
N LYS A 430 30.94 24.33 -1.09
CA LYS A 430 29.76 24.46 -0.20
C LYS A 430 29.35 25.92 -0.01
N ASP A 431 30.35 26.80 0.01
CA ASP A 431 30.17 28.25 0.16
C ASP A 431 30.08 28.94 -1.18
N LYS A 432 29.39 30.07 -1.20
CA LYS A 432 29.32 30.92 -2.40
C LYS A 432 30.69 31.42 -2.81
N VAL A 433 31.12 31.07 -4.01
CA VAL A 433 32.41 31.56 -4.58
C VAL A 433 32.18 32.88 -5.26
N CYS A 434 32.72 33.95 -4.69
CA CYS A 434 32.63 35.30 -5.22
C CYS A 434 33.87 35.73 -6.03
N THR A 435 34.99 34.99 -5.90
CA THR A 435 36.27 35.33 -6.57
C THR A 435 36.91 34.05 -7.10
N CYS A 436 37.33 34.07 -8.34
CA CYS A 436 38.00 32.95 -9.01
C CYS A 436 39.38 32.70 -8.37
N PRO A 437 39.66 31.50 -7.83
CA PRO A 437 40.93 31.18 -7.20
C PRO A 437 42.12 31.16 -8.20
N LYS A 438 41.83 31.01 -9.51
CA LYS A 438 42.84 30.89 -10.54
C LYS A 438 43.28 32.26 -11.09
N CYS A 439 42.35 33.16 -11.41
CA CYS A 439 42.64 34.44 -12.07
C CYS A 439 42.26 35.68 -11.24
N GLY A 440 41.63 35.50 -10.05
CA GLY A 440 41.22 36.62 -9.17
C GLY A 440 39.97 37.39 -9.66
N SER A 441 39.34 36.97 -10.75
CA SER A 441 38.15 37.65 -11.27
C SER A 441 36.95 37.47 -10.31
N THR A 442 36.11 38.50 -10.21
CA THR A 442 34.83 38.47 -9.48
C THR A 442 33.65 38.06 -10.38
N ASN A 443 33.90 37.80 -11.65
CA ASN A 443 32.87 37.40 -12.63
C ASN A 443 32.60 35.90 -12.53
N MET A 444 32.01 35.47 -11.39
CA MET A 444 31.70 34.10 -11.08
C MET A 444 30.19 33.89 -11.24
N GLU A 445 29.82 32.84 -11.96
CA GLU A 445 28.43 32.41 -12.13
C GLU A 445 28.23 31.01 -11.59
N GLN A 446 27.20 30.82 -10.74
CA GLN A 446 26.82 29.51 -10.25
C GLN A 446 26.08 28.74 -11.33
N ASP A 447 26.28 27.43 -11.40
CA ASP A 447 25.56 26.52 -12.30
C ASP A 447 24.01 26.78 -12.20
N PRO A 448 23.33 27.00 -13.33
CA PRO A 448 21.89 27.32 -13.31
C PRO A 448 21.02 26.16 -12.89
N ASP A 449 21.49 24.91 -13.03
CA ASP A 449 20.75 23.71 -12.78
C ASP A 449 20.55 23.41 -11.29
N THR A 450 19.52 22.65 -10.98
CA THR A 450 19.25 22.11 -9.65
C THR A 450 19.49 20.61 -9.63
N LEU A 451 19.64 20.04 -8.43
CA LEU A 451 19.77 18.61 -8.24
C LEU A 451 18.40 17.91 -8.36
N ASP A 452 18.44 16.69 -8.85
CA ASP A 452 17.32 15.75 -8.77
C ASP A 452 16.78 15.66 -7.34
N THR A 453 15.46 15.70 -7.15
CA THR A 453 14.82 15.62 -5.82
C THR A 453 15.28 14.39 -5.03
N TRP A 454 15.55 13.29 -5.73
CA TRP A 454 16.03 12.05 -5.11
C TRP A 454 17.43 12.13 -4.51
N PHE A 455 18.22 13.15 -4.89
CA PHE A 455 19.55 13.37 -4.31
C PHE A 455 19.44 13.78 -2.83
N SER A 456 18.55 14.69 -2.50
CA SER A 456 18.28 15.08 -1.11
C SER A 456 17.50 14.01 -0.35
N SER A 457 16.51 13.38 -1.00
CA SER A 457 15.69 12.32 -0.40
C SER A 457 16.50 11.08 -0.02
N ALA A 458 17.60 10.78 -0.74
CA ALA A 458 18.52 9.69 -0.43
C ALA A 458 19.26 9.87 0.91
N LEU A 459 19.32 11.09 1.43
CA LEU A 459 20.02 11.42 2.68
C LEU A 459 19.10 11.41 3.90
N TRP A 460 17.79 11.20 3.68
CA TRP A 460 16.72 11.36 4.64
C TRP A 460 16.96 10.64 5.98
N PRO A 461 17.45 9.38 6.04
CA PRO A 461 17.64 8.66 7.30
C PRO A 461 18.64 9.30 8.26
N PHE A 462 19.58 10.10 7.78
CA PHE A 462 20.63 10.73 8.60
C PHE A 462 20.63 12.26 8.53
N SER A 463 20.23 12.87 7.41
CA SER A 463 20.11 14.33 7.33
C SER A 463 19.04 14.90 8.27
N THR A 464 17.92 14.14 8.47
CA THR A 464 16.85 14.51 9.41
C THR A 464 17.32 14.52 10.87
N LEU A 465 18.34 13.74 11.19
CA LEU A 465 18.93 13.62 12.53
C LEU A 465 20.13 14.56 12.76
N GLY A 466 20.40 15.46 11.78
CA GLY A 466 21.36 16.53 11.92
C GLY A 466 22.71 16.35 11.21
N TRP A 467 22.94 15.21 10.51
CA TRP A 467 24.15 15.05 9.71
C TRP A 467 24.27 16.21 8.67
N PRO A 468 25.46 16.77 8.40
CA PRO A 468 26.81 16.27 8.70
C PRO A 468 27.35 16.60 10.10
N ASP A 469 26.58 17.30 10.94
CA ASP A 469 26.99 17.56 12.32
C ASP A 469 26.90 16.28 13.19
N LYS A 470 27.72 16.20 14.21
CA LYS A 470 27.66 15.10 15.19
C LYS A 470 26.66 15.46 16.27
N THR A 471 25.38 15.15 16.04
CA THR A 471 24.31 15.40 17.01
C THR A 471 24.10 14.21 17.94
N PRO A 472 23.62 14.41 19.18
CA PRO A 472 23.21 13.32 20.07
C PRO A 472 22.11 12.43 19.45
N GLU A 473 21.19 13.03 18.70
CA GLU A 473 20.10 12.35 17.96
C GLU A 473 20.65 11.39 16.90
N LEU A 474 21.63 11.85 16.10
CA LEU A 474 22.28 11.01 15.08
C LEU A 474 23.00 9.81 15.70
N ASP A 475 23.68 10.02 16.84
CA ASP A 475 24.40 8.96 17.53
C ASP A 475 23.48 7.93 18.19
N TYR A 476 22.27 8.34 18.60
CA TYR A 476 21.32 7.49 19.31
C TYR A 476 20.28 6.82 18.41
N PHE A 477 19.71 7.56 17.45
CA PHE A 477 18.60 7.11 16.60
C PHE A 477 19.01 6.56 15.22
N TYR A 478 20.29 6.65 14.83
CA TYR A 478 20.80 6.10 13.57
C TYR A 478 21.70 4.88 13.81
N PRO A 479 21.59 3.76 13.04
CA PRO A 479 20.67 3.54 11.94
C PRO A 479 19.21 3.48 12.39
N THR A 480 18.28 3.82 11.48
CA THR A 480 16.85 3.65 11.78
C THR A 480 16.47 2.16 11.75
N ASP A 481 15.32 1.79 12.33
CA ASP A 481 14.97 0.38 12.49
C ASP A 481 14.25 -0.19 11.29
N VAL A 482 13.17 0.49 10.85
CA VAL A 482 12.39 0.07 9.70
C VAL A 482 12.03 1.26 8.81
N LEU A 483 12.18 1.07 7.51
CA LEU A 483 11.61 1.94 6.49
C LEU A 483 10.31 1.31 5.99
N VAL A 484 9.21 2.04 6.02
CA VAL A 484 7.94 1.62 5.41
C VAL A 484 7.73 2.42 4.13
N THR A 485 7.42 1.78 3.02
CA THR A 485 7.24 2.46 1.74
C THR A 485 6.51 1.59 0.71
N GLY A 486 5.97 2.21 -0.34
CA GLY A 486 5.45 1.49 -1.50
C GLY A 486 6.55 0.74 -2.29
N TYR A 487 6.23 -0.41 -2.85
CA TYR A 487 7.19 -1.18 -3.65
C TYR A 487 7.59 -0.45 -4.95
N ASP A 488 6.80 0.50 -5.42
CA ASP A 488 7.01 1.25 -6.66
C ASP A 488 8.19 2.24 -6.61
N ILE A 489 8.70 2.55 -5.40
CA ILE A 489 9.86 3.44 -5.22
C ILE A 489 11.13 2.73 -4.72
N ILE A 490 11.24 1.42 -4.92
CA ILE A 490 12.46 0.65 -4.60
C ILE A 490 13.69 1.29 -5.29
N PHE A 491 13.63 1.49 -6.60
CA PHE A 491 14.72 2.07 -7.36
C PHE A 491 14.98 3.53 -7.00
N PHE A 492 13.91 4.33 -6.95
CA PHE A 492 14.03 5.78 -6.79
C PHE A 492 14.58 6.18 -5.43
N TRP A 493 14.16 5.47 -4.37
CA TRP A 493 14.42 5.92 -3.01
C TRP A 493 15.17 4.89 -2.16
N VAL A 494 14.71 3.65 -2.10
CA VAL A 494 15.29 2.63 -1.20
C VAL A 494 16.76 2.36 -1.55
N ILE A 495 17.07 2.04 -2.81
CA ILE A 495 18.44 1.77 -3.27
C ILE A 495 19.34 2.98 -3.02
N ARG A 496 18.83 4.19 -3.29
CA ARG A 496 19.58 5.45 -3.13
C ARG A 496 19.89 5.76 -1.67
N MET A 497 18.95 5.51 -0.75
CA MET A 497 19.22 5.63 0.69
C MET A 497 20.26 4.63 1.17
N ILE A 498 20.20 3.38 0.67
CA ILE A 498 21.12 2.32 1.10
C ILE A 498 22.56 2.66 0.72
N PHE A 499 22.84 2.97 -0.56
CA PHE A 499 24.22 3.31 -0.95
C PHE A 499 24.69 4.63 -0.31
N SER A 500 23.79 5.61 -0.14
CA SER A 500 24.15 6.87 0.53
C SER A 500 24.49 6.65 2.01
N GLY A 501 23.73 5.78 2.71
CA GLY A 501 24.02 5.41 4.10
C GLY A 501 25.40 4.75 4.23
N TYR A 502 25.71 3.77 3.42
CA TYR A 502 27.03 3.13 3.45
C TYR A 502 28.16 4.11 3.07
N GLU A 503 27.96 4.94 2.05
CA GLU A 503 29.00 5.90 1.58
C GLU A 503 29.23 7.03 2.58
N GLN A 504 28.19 7.60 3.20
CA GLN A 504 28.32 8.77 4.04
C GLN A 504 28.53 8.43 5.51
N MET A 505 27.85 7.37 6.00
CA MET A 505 27.84 6.97 7.41
C MET A 505 28.70 5.74 7.71
N GLY A 506 29.15 5.00 6.68
CA GLY A 506 29.91 3.76 6.82
C GLY A 506 29.11 2.58 7.39
N LYS A 507 27.80 2.71 7.47
CA LYS A 507 26.86 1.67 7.96
C LYS A 507 25.49 1.82 7.31
N LYS A 508 24.67 0.77 7.40
CA LYS A 508 23.32 0.74 6.84
C LYS A 508 22.45 1.90 7.31
N PRO A 509 21.52 2.40 6.47
CA PRO A 509 20.60 3.46 6.88
C PRO A 509 19.43 2.97 7.74
N PHE A 510 19.02 1.72 7.56
CA PHE A 510 17.92 1.06 8.28
C PHE A 510 18.14 -0.46 8.34
N GLY A 511 17.50 -1.13 9.31
CA GLY A 511 17.62 -2.58 9.48
C GLY A 511 16.69 -3.35 8.53
N LYS A 512 15.47 -2.84 8.31
CA LYS A 512 14.45 -3.50 7.46
C LYS A 512 13.77 -2.51 6.54
N VAL A 513 13.25 -3.03 5.41
CA VAL A 513 12.36 -2.29 4.51
C VAL A 513 11.05 -3.06 4.41
N LEU A 514 9.98 -2.49 4.95
CA LEU A 514 8.63 -3.04 4.86
C LEU A 514 7.91 -2.42 3.66
N PHE A 515 7.66 -3.22 2.65
CA PHE A 515 6.93 -2.78 1.47
C PHE A 515 5.43 -3.01 1.61
N HIS A 516 4.66 -2.00 1.26
CA HIS A 516 3.23 -2.13 1.05
C HIS A 516 2.89 -2.04 -0.45
N GLY A 517 1.71 -2.56 -0.80
CA GLY A 517 1.17 -2.44 -2.15
C GLY A 517 0.41 -1.12 -2.36
N LEU A 518 -0.17 -0.96 -3.54
CA LEU A 518 -0.96 0.20 -3.91
C LEU A 518 -2.41 0.04 -3.47
N VAL A 519 -3.05 1.16 -3.09
CA VAL A 519 -4.50 1.18 -2.87
C VAL A 519 -5.19 1.45 -4.19
N ARG A 520 -6.04 0.51 -4.60
CA ARG A 520 -6.80 0.51 -5.86
C ARG A 520 -8.28 0.73 -5.59
N ASP A 521 -9.01 1.19 -6.58
CA ASP A 521 -10.47 1.30 -6.50
C ASP A 521 -11.13 -0.11 -6.43
N SER A 522 -12.44 -0.14 -6.25
CA SER A 522 -13.22 -1.39 -6.17
C SER A 522 -13.10 -2.28 -7.41
N GLN A 523 -12.76 -1.71 -8.57
CA GLN A 523 -12.53 -2.42 -9.83
C GLN A 523 -11.07 -2.88 -10.02
N GLY A 524 -10.18 -2.54 -9.08
CA GLY A 524 -8.76 -2.89 -9.13
C GLY A 524 -7.91 -1.93 -9.97
N ARG A 525 -8.44 -0.77 -10.39
CA ARG A 525 -7.69 0.25 -11.13
C ARG A 525 -6.90 1.13 -10.16
N LYS A 526 -5.73 1.59 -10.59
CA LYS A 526 -4.96 2.60 -9.84
C LYS A 526 -5.80 3.87 -9.65
N MET A 527 -5.88 4.36 -8.42
CA MET A 527 -6.57 5.63 -8.14
C MET A 527 -5.76 6.80 -8.70
N SER A 528 -6.42 7.67 -9.47
CA SER A 528 -5.81 8.89 -9.98
C SER A 528 -6.84 10.02 -10.10
N LYS A 529 -6.34 11.27 -10.06
CA LYS A 529 -7.20 12.45 -10.24
C LYS A 529 -7.79 12.52 -11.65
N SER A 530 -7.04 12.05 -12.66
CA SER A 530 -7.47 12.03 -14.06
C SER A 530 -8.62 11.07 -14.33
N LEU A 531 -8.68 9.94 -13.61
CA LEU A 531 -9.79 8.97 -13.70
C LEU A 531 -10.99 9.33 -12.81
N GLY A 532 -10.87 10.34 -11.95
CA GLY A 532 -11.93 10.74 -11.02
C GLY A 532 -12.32 9.65 -9.99
N ASN A 533 -11.48 8.62 -9.82
CA ASN A 533 -11.70 7.50 -8.90
C ASN A 533 -10.88 7.63 -7.59
N GLY A 534 -10.21 8.75 -7.38
CA GLY A 534 -9.48 9.05 -6.15
C GLY A 534 -10.44 9.33 -4.99
N ILE A 535 -10.18 8.72 -3.83
CA ILE A 535 -10.93 8.94 -2.60
C ILE A 535 -10.06 9.78 -1.66
N ASP A 536 -10.61 10.88 -1.15
CA ASP A 536 -9.94 11.71 -0.14
C ASP A 536 -10.05 11.01 1.23
N PRO A 537 -8.93 10.71 1.92
CA PRO A 537 -8.96 10.15 3.27
C PRO A 537 -9.80 10.96 4.26
N LEU A 538 -9.82 12.28 4.13
CA LEU A 538 -10.62 13.14 5.02
C LEU A 538 -12.12 12.93 4.83
N GLU A 539 -12.59 12.69 3.61
CA GLU A 539 -14.00 12.36 3.36
C GLU A 539 -14.44 11.10 4.11
N VAL A 540 -13.54 10.11 4.17
CA VAL A 540 -13.80 8.88 4.92
C VAL A 540 -13.81 9.13 6.43
N ILE A 541 -12.86 9.94 6.91
CA ILE A 541 -12.75 10.31 8.33
C ILE A 541 -13.98 11.10 8.78
N ASP A 542 -14.41 12.09 8.01
CA ASP A 542 -15.59 12.90 8.32
C ASP A 542 -16.86 12.06 8.44
N LYS A 543 -16.96 10.99 7.65
CA LYS A 543 -18.14 10.12 7.62
C LYS A 543 -18.11 8.98 8.65
N TYR A 544 -16.95 8.41 8.91
CA TYR A 544 -16.81 7.16 9.68
C TYR A 544 -15.81 7.23 10.84
N GLY A 545 -14.99 8.28 10.92
CA GLY A 545 -13.90 8.42 11.88
C GLY A 545 -12.56 7.88 11.39
N ALA A 546 -11.48 8.38 12.00
CA ALA A 546 -10.11 7.99 11.67
C ALA A 546 -9.83 6.52 12.01
N ASP A 547 -10.34 6.03 13.15
CA ASP A 547 -10.18 4.63 13.56
C ASP A 547 -10.75 3.64 12.54
N ALA A 548 -11.93 3.94 11.97
CA ALA A 548 -12.56 3.11 10.94
C ALA A 548 -11.74 3.07 9.65
N LEU A 549 -11.17 4.20 9.22
CA LEU A 549 -10.28 4.25 8.06
C LEU A 549 -9.01 3.43 8.29
N ARG A 550 -8.30 3.67 9.41
CA ARG A 550 -7.05 2.98 9.78
C ARG A 550 -7.23 1.47 9.83
N TYR A 551 -8.26 1.04 10.51
CA TYR A 551 -8.59 -0.39 10.64
C TYR A 551 -8.89 -1.04 9.28
N THR A 552 -9.65 -0.36 8.41
CA THR A 552 -9.97 -0.82 7.06
C THR A 552 -8.72 -1.01 6.20
N LEU A 553 -7.78 -0.07 6.26
CA LEU A 553 -6.55 -0.09 5.47
C LEU A 553 -5.62 -1.25 5.83
N ILE A 554 -5.71 -1.78 7.05
CA ILE A 554 -4.83 -2.85 7.52
C ILE A 554 -5.51 -4.22 7.47
N THR A 555 -6.83 -4.28 7.70
CA THR A 555 -7.57 -5.55 7.71
C THR A 555 -7.50 -6.26 6.37
N GLY A 556 -6.97 -7.50 6.36
CA GLY A 556 -6.79 -8.31 5.16
C GLY A 556 -5.68 -7.83 4.23
N ASN A 557 -4.83 -6.91 4.68
CA ASN A 557 -3.65 -6.47 3.95
C ASN A 557 -2.43 -7.33 4.34
N ALA A 558 -1.58 -7.65 3.36
CA ALA A 558 -0.32 -8.35 3.56
C ALA A 558 0.83 -7.56 2.91
N PRO A 559 2.05 -7.64 3.46
CA PRO A 559 3.21 -6.95 2.91
C PRO A 559 3.39 -7.19 1.40
N GLY A 560 3.64 -6.12 0.64
CA GLY A 560 3.89 -6.15 -0.80
C GLY A 560 2.65 -6.34 -1.70
N ASN A 561 1.47 -6.56 -1.14
CA ASN A 561 0.26 -6.80 -1.93
C ASN A 561 -0.60 -5.55 -2.08
N ASP A 562 -1.13 -5.36 -3.31
CA ASP A 562 -2.13 -4.33 -3.58
C ASP A 562 -3.44 -4.62 -2.84
N MET A 563 -4.11 -3.58 -2.39
CA MET A 563 -5.43 -3.70 -1.77
C MET A 563 -6.49 -2.95 -2.57
N ARG A 564 -7.72 -3.48 -2.57
CA ARG A 564 -8.89 -2.78 -3.11
C ARG A 564 -9.66 -2.10 -1.99
N PHE A 565 -9.99 -0.85 -2.20
CA PHE A 565 -10.78 -0.06 -1.26
C PHE A 565 -12.27 -0.20 -1.56
N TYR A 566 -13.06 -0.49 -0.51
CA TYR A 566 -14.52 -0.61 -0.55
C TYR A 566 -15.14 0.16 0.61
N TRP A 567 -16.18 0.93 0.34
CA TRP A 567 -16.91 1.69 1.37
C TRP A 567 -17.58 0.76 2.40
N GLU A 568 -18.05 -0.40 1.97
CA GLU A 568 -18.68 -1.42 2.82
C GLU A 568 -17.70 -1.96 3.88
N ARG A 569 -16.40 -2.02 3.57
CA ARG A 569 -15.37 -2.39 4.55
C ARG A 569 -15.19 -1.33 5.63
N VAL A 570 -15.27 -0.05 5.26
CA VAL A 570 -15.19 1.05 6.24
C VAL A 570 -16.40 1.02 7.16
N GLU A 571 -17.58 0.72 6.61
CA GLU A 571 -18.79 0.56 7.41
C GLU A 571 -18.70 -0.64 8.37
N ALA A 572 -18.14 -1.75 7.94
CA ALA A 572 -17.87 -2.90 8.79
C ALA A 572 -16.89 -2.55 9.93
N SER A 573 -15.84 -1.77 9.63
CA SER A 573 -14.86 -1.31 10.62
C SER A 573 -15.50 -0.37 11.66
N ARG A 574 -16.39 0.54 11.24
CA ARG A 574 -17.20 1.35 12.16
C ARG A 574 -18.10 0.48 13.03
N ASN A 575 -18.72 -0.56 12.47
CA ASN A 575 -19.58 -1.46 13.22
C ASN A 575 -18.77 -2.25 14.27
N PHE A 576 -17.53 -2.63 13.96
CA PHE A 576 -16.63 -3.23 14.93
C PHE A 576 -16.30 -2.25 16.08
N ALA A 577 -15.97 -0.99 15.77
CA ALA A 577 -15.78 0.05 16.78
C ALA A 577 -17.01 0.19 17.70
N ASN A 578 -18.21 0.23 17.12
CA ASN A 578 -19.45 0.28 17.89
C ASN A 578 -19.68 -0.97 18.78
N LYS A 579 -19.26 -2.16 18.32
CA LYS A 579 -19.31 -3.38 19.13
C LYS A 579 -18.42 -3.26 20.37
N VAL A 580 -17.17 -2.82 20.19
CA VAL A 580 -16.21 -2.57 21.31
C VAL A 580 -16.78 -1.55 22.27
N TRP A 581 -17.31 -0.43 21.76
CA TRP A 581 -17.93 0.63 22.57
C TRP A 581 -19.09 0.12 23.41
N ASN A 582 -20.00 -0.62 22.82
CA ASN A 582 -21.17 -1.16 23.51
C ASN A 582 -20.79 -2.22 24.56
N ALA A 583 -19.81 -3.07 24.27
CA ALA A 583 -19.27 -4.03 25.24
C ALA A 583 -18.67 -3.32 26.46
N SER A 584 -17.89 -2.25 26.21
CA SER A 584 -17.30 -1.42 27.27
C SER A 584 -18.36 -0.74 28.13
N ARG A 585 -19.38 -0.16 27.51
CA ARG A 585 -20.53 0.42 28.24
C ARG A 585 -21.23 -0.61 29.12
N PHE A 586 -21.48 -1.80 28.57
CA PHE A 586 -22.11 -2.89 29.34
C PHE A 586 -21.28 -3.23 30.59
N ILE A 587 -19.97 -3.32 30.48
CA ILE A 587 -19.06 -3.61 31.60
C ILE A 587 -19.11 -2.50 32.66
N MET A 588 -19.00 -1.23 32.20
CA MET A 588 -19.05 -0.07 33.09
C MET A 588 -20.40 0.04 33.83
N MET A 589 -21.51 -0.27 33.17
CA MET A 589 -22.85 -0.28 33.82
C MET A 589 -22.98 -1.33 34.91
N ASN A 590 -22.19 -2.40 34.90
CA ASN A 590 -22.19 -3.45 35.93
C ASN A 590 -21.24 -3.13 37.10
N ASP A 591 -20.44 -2.09 37.02
CA ASP A 591 -19.62 -1.52 38.13
C ASP A 591 -19.55 0.00 38.00
N PRO A 592 -20.68 0.74 38.14
CA PRO A 592 -20.78 2.17 37.89
C PRO A 592 -19.90 3.04 38.77
N ASP A 593 -19.58 2.55 39.98
CA ASP A 593 -18.69 3.26 40.91
C ASP A 593 -17.21 2.93 40.70
N ASN A 594 -16.87 2.08 39.70
CA ASN A 594 -15.51 1.61 39.41
C ASN A 594 -14.80 1.03 40.63
N LYS A 595 -15.53 0.23 41.42
CA LYS A 595 -15.00 -0.34 42.67
C LYS A 595 -14.03 -1.48 42.49
N ILE A 596 -14.19 -2.24 41.37
CA ILE A 596 -13.37 -3.39 41.03
C ILE A 596 -12.37 -2.96 39.97
N LYS A 597 -11.09 -3.08 40.28
CA LYS A 597 -10.02 -2.66 39.36
C LYS A 597 -9.37 -3.87 38.67
N ALA A 598 -8.98 -3.72 37.42
CA ALA A 598 -8.23 -4.77 36.71
C ALA A 598 -6.82 -5.02 37.31
N THR A 599 -6.32 -4.05 38.07
CA THR A 599 -5.04 -4.10 38.80
C THR A 599 -5.17 -4.72 40.20
N ASP A 600 -6.40 -4.96 40.66
CA ASP A 600 -6.61 -5.67 41.95
C ASP A 600 -6.03 -7.09 41.86
N GLU A 601 -5.75 -7.67 43.03
CA GLU A 601 -5.27 -9.04 43.11
C GLU A 601 -6.27 -10.00 42.42
N LYS A 602 -5.71 -10.96 41.68
CA LYS A 602 -6.51 -11.96 40.95
C LYS A 602 -7.45 -12.72 41.87
N PRO A 603 -8.76 -12.70 41.63
CA PRO A 603 -9.73 -13.39 42.52
C PRO A 603 -9.48 -14.91 42.59
N ALA A 604 -9.52 -15.45 43.84
CA ALA A 604 -9.32 -16.88 44.04
C ALA A 604 -10.49 -17.75 43.57
N ASN A 605 -11.69 -17.15 43.40
CA ASN A 605 -12.95 -17.83 43.05
C ASN A 605 -13.30 -17.66 41.57
N LEU A 606 -12.29 -17.63 40.65
CA LEU A 606 -12.50 -17.69 39.23
C LEU A 606 -13.23 -18.98 38.79
N THR A 607 -14.25 -18.83 37.98
CA THR A 607 -14.95 -19.98 37.38
C THR A 607 -14.20 -20.49 36.14
N ALA A 608 -14.59 -21.65 35.61
CA ALA A 608 -14.03 -22.21 34.39
C ALA A 608 -14.15 -21.24 33.19
N ALA A 609 -15.27 -20.50 33.07
CA ALA A 609 -15.45 -19.51 32.04
C ALA A 609 -14.46 -18.32 32.16
N ASP A 610 -14.19 -17.87 33.41
CA ASP A 610 -13.22 -16.79 33.65
C ASP A 610 -11.80 -17.25 33.29
N LYS A 611 -11.41 -18.44 33.69
CA LYS A 611 -10.11 -19.04 33.36
C LYS A 611 -9.95 -19.28 31.87
N TRP A 612 -11.01 -19.77 31.20
CA TRP A 612 -11.04 -19.96 29.75
C TRP A 612 -10.72 -18.66 29.00
N ILE A 613 -11.45 -17.58 29.28
CA ILE A 613 -11.23 -16.33 28.55
C ILE A 613 -9.87 -15.67 28.86
N LEU A 614 -9.38 -15.82 30.10
CA LEU A 614 -8.04 -15.39 30.48
C LEU A 614 -6.94 -16.18 29.74
N SER A 615 -7.12 -17.50 29.57
CA SER A 615 -6.19 -18.36 28.81
C SER A 615 -6.21 -18.01 27.34
N LYS A 616 -7.40 -17.78 26.76
CA LYS A 616 -7.56 -17.32 25.38
C LYS A 616 -6.90 -15.96 25.14
N MET A 617 -7.10 -15.01 26.08
CA MET A 617 -6.47 -13.69 26.02
C MET A 617 -4.94 -13.78 26.12
N ASN A 618 -4.43 -14.62 26.98
CA ASN A 618 -2.99 -14.86 27.15
C ASN A 618 -2.35 -15.43 25.88
N SER A 619 -3.00 -16.38 25.22
CA SER A 619 -2.58 -16.92 23.93
C SER A 619 -2.63 -15.84 22.84
N LEU A 620 -3.68 -15.02 22.81
CA LEU A 620 -3.82 -13.91 21.86
C LEU A 620 -2.71 -12.88 22.01
N ILE A 621 -2.33 -12.50 23.24
CA ILE A 621 -1.22 -11.58 23.51
C ILE A 621 0.05 -12.08 22.81
N LYS A 622 0.36 -13.36 22.96
CA LYS A 622 1.53 -13.97 22.32
C LYS A 622 1.42 -13.93 20.79
N GLU A 623 0.29 -14.38 20.24
CA GLU A 623 0.08 -14.45 18.79
C GLU A 623 0.10 -13.07 18.14
N VAL A 624 -0.56 -12.08 18.74
CA VAL A 624 -0.55 -10.70 18.23
C VAL A 624 0.86 -10.12 18.27
N THR A 625 1.57 -10.29 19.39
CA THR A 625 2.95 -9.81 19.54
C THR A 625 3.88 -10.44 18.51
N ASP A 626 3.83 -11.77 18.34
CA ASP A 626 4.67 -12.50 17.37
C ASP A 626 4.41 -12.04 15.91
N ASN A 627 3.15 -11.75 15.55
CA ASN A 627 2.81 -11.23 14.21
C ASN A 627 3.23 -9.76 14.04
N MET A 628 3.06 -8.92 15.07
CA MET A 628 3.52 -7.53 15.04
C MET A 628 5.05 -7.43 14.86
N GLU A 629 5.83 -8.28 15.53
CA GLU A 629 7.29 -8.34 15.39
C GLU A 629 7.73 -8.79 13.97
N LYS A 630 6.89 -9.54 13.27
CA LYS A 630 7.10 -9.97 11.88
C LYS A 630 6.54 -9.00 10.84
N TYR A 631 5.89 -7.92 11.30
CA TYR A 631 5.15 -6.96 10.46
C TYR A 631 3.94 -7.55 9.72
N ASP A 632 3.41 -8.67 10.17
CA ASP A 632 2.15 -9.27 9.70
C ASP A 632 0.94 -8.58 10.34
N LEU A 633 0.86 -7.25 10.17
CA LEU A 633 -0.10 -6.38 10.84
C LEU A 633 -1.56 -6.78 10.56
N GLY A 634 -1.84 -7.22 9.33
CA GLY A 634 -3.17 -7.67 8.91
C GLY A 634 -3.59 -8.98 9.59
N ILE A 635 -2.66 -9.90 9.84
CA ILE A 635 -2.92 -11.15 10.58
C ILE A 635 -3.15 -10.86 12.05
N ALA A 636 -2.31 -10.02 12.65
CA ALA A 636 -2.43 -9.62 14.05
C ALA A 636 -3.82 -9.02 14.35
N VAL A 637 -4.28 -8.07 13.54
CA VAL A 637 -5.58 -7.42 13.74
C VAL A 637 -6.75 -8.35 13.47
N ALA A 638 -6.64 -9.31 12.55
CA ALA A 638 -7.68 -10.30 12.29
C ALA A 638 -7.91 -11.21 13.51
N LYS A 639 -6.82 -11.73 14.11
CA LYS A 639 -6.90 -12.53 15.36
C LYS A 639 -7.53 -11.75 16.51
N LEU A 640 -7.18 -10.48 16.64
CA LEU A 640 -7.75 -9.59 17.64
C LEU A 640 -9.24 -9.32 17.40
N ASN A 641 -9.64 -9.15 16.16
CA ASN A 641 -11.05 -9.02 15.76
C ASN A 641 -11.87 -10.25 16.19
N ASP A 642 -11.40 -11.43 15.80
CA ASP A 642 -12.08 -12.70 16.07
C ASP A 642 -12.23 -12.91 17.59
N PHE A 643 -11.17 -12.66 18.35
CA PHE A 643 -11.24 -12.75 19.80
C PHE A 643 -12.25 -11.78 20.42
N ILE A 644 -12.19 -10.49 20.05
CA ILE A 644 -13.07 -9.46 20.63
C ILE A 644 -14.53 -9.76 20.25
N TRP A 645 -14.78 -10.04 18.97
CA TRP A 645 -16.14 -10.23 18.48
C TRP A 645 -16.76 -11.53 18.97
N GLU A 646 -16.08 -12.65 18.70
CA GLU A 646 -16.63 -13.98 18.98
C GLU A 646 -16.39 -14.39 20.44
N GLU A 647 -15.13 -14.51 20.87
CA GLU A 647 -14.81 -15.12 22.16
C GLU A 647 -15.26 -14.23 23.33
N PHE A 648 -14.95 -12.95 23.26
CA PHE A 648 -15.25 -12.01 24.34
C PHE A 648 -16.72 -11.56 24.32
N CYS A 649 -17.19 -10.97 23.20
CA CYS A 649 -18.54 -10.39 23.14
C CYS A 649 -19.64 -11.44 23.02
N ASP A 650 -19.52 -12.41 22.08
CA ASP A 650 -20.61 -13.33 21.78
C ASP A 650 -20.65 -14.53 22.74
N TRP A 651 -19.51 -14.87 23.37
CA TRP A 651 -19.47 -15.97 24.33
C TRP A 651 -19.29 -15.51 25.77
N TYR A 652 -18.15 -14.91 26.12
CA TYR A 652 -17.85 -14.67 27.53
C TYR A 652 -18.83 -13.70 28.20
N ILE A 653 -19.14 -12.55 27.56
CA ILE A 653 -20.11 -11.59 28.11
C ILE A 653 -21.47 -12.29 28.33
N GLU A 654 -21.93 -13.11 27.38
CA GLU A 654 -23.20 -13.82 27.54
C GLU A 654 -23.15 -14.89 28.64
N MET A 655 -22.00 -15.57 28.80
CA MET A 655 -21.81 -16.57 29.85
C MET A 655 -21.89 -15.98 31.26
N VAL A 656 -21.43 -14.74 31.44
CA VAL A 656 -21.36 -14.12 32.77
C VAL A 656 -22.60 -13.33 33.17
N LYS A 657 -23.52 -13.01 32.23
CA LYS A 657 -24.76 -12.27 32.52
C LYS A 657 -25.56 -12.82 33.70
N PRO A 658 -25.79 -14.14 33.83
CA PRO A 658 -26.53 -14.68 34.99
C PRO A 658 -25.90 -14.33 36.33
N ARG A 659 -24.56 -14.32 36.40
CA ARG A 659 -23.77 -13.94 37.58
C ARG A 659 -23.87 -12.46 37.89
N LEU A 660 -23.82 -11.59 36.83
CA LEU A 660 -23.88 -10.15 36.97
C LEU A 660 -25.25 -9.67 37.47
N TYR A 661 -26.32 -10.34 37.09
CA TYR A 661 -27.71 -9.99 37.46
C TYR A 661 -28.18 -10.65 38.74
N ASN A 662 -27.37 -11.49 39.39
CA ASN A 662 -27.67 -12.11 40.69
C ASN A 662 -26.77 -11.50 41.74
N ASP A 663 -27.35 -10.68 42.60
CA ASP A 663 -26.62 -10.02 43.71
C ASP A 663 -26.12 -10.97 44.81
N GLU A 664 -26.67 -12.19 44.85
CA GLU A 664 -26.26 -13.23 45.81
C GLU A 664 -25.10 -14.10 45.25
N ASP A 665 -24.73 -13.94 43.99
CA ASP A 665 -23.65 -14.73 43.38
C ASP A 665 -22.29 -14.33 43.93
N THR A 666 -21.65 -15.18 44.68
CA THR A 666 -20.35 -14.96 45.31
C THR A 666 -19.21 -14.80 44.31
N THR A 667 -19.43 -15.17 43.02
CA THR A 667 -18.45 -15.07 41.95
C THR A 667 -18.66 -13.84 41.07
N LYS A 668 -19.65 -12.97 41.35
CA LYS A 668 -19.94 -11.73 40.63
C LYS A 668 -18.72 -10.80 40.51
N THR A 669 -18.03 -10.60 41.64
CA THR A 669 -16.81 -9.76 41.69
C THR A 669 -15.71 -10.30 40.76
N ALA A 670 -15.52 -11.63 40.74
CA ALA A 670 -14.55 -12.28 39.86
C ALA A 670 -14.92 -12.09 38.37
N ALA A 671 -16.22 -12.18 38.03
CA ALA A 671 -16.69 -11.93 36.67
C ALA A 671 -16.41 -10.49 36.23
N ILE A 672 -16.71 -9.49 37.07
CA ILE A 672 -16.45 -8.08 36.78
C ILE A 672 -14.94 -7.80 36.60
N TRP A 673 -14.12 -8.35 37.51
CA TRP A 673 -12.67 -8.25 37.40
C TRP A 673 -12.14 -8.82 36.11
N THR A 674 -12.59 -10.03 35.74
CA THR A 674 -12.16 -10.69 34.50
C THR A 674 -12.62 -9.92 33.26
N LEU A 675 -13.86 -9.41 33.24
CA LEU A 675 -14.36 -8.56 32.14
C LEU A 675 -13.48 -7.32 31.93
N LYS A 676 -13.16 -6.62 33.02
CA LYS A 676 -12.31 -5.43 32.96
C LYS A 676 -10.87 -5.76 32.54
N LYS A 677 -10.29 -6.83 33.13
CA LYS A 677 -8.91 -7.26 32.81
C LYS A 677 -8.77 -7.61 31.33
N VAL A 678 -9.68 -8.45 30.81
CA VAL A 678 -9.65 -8.88 29.40
C VAL A 678 -9.91 -7.69 28.46
N LEU A 679 -10.89 -6.82 28.80
CA LEU A 679 -11.16 -5.63 27.99
C LEU A 679 -9.96 -4.70 27.94
N ILE A 680 -9.32 -4.38 29.06
CA ILE A 680 -8.16 -3.48 29.09
C ILE A 680 -6.98 -4.05 28.30
N ASP A 681 -6.70 -5.34 28.43
CA ASP A 681 -5.64 -5.99 27.64
C ASP A 681 -5.99 -5.97 26.13
N ALA A 682 -7.25 -6.22 25.78
CA ALA A 682 -7.72 -6.15 24.38
C ALA A 682 -7.63 -4.71 23.83
N LEU A 683 -7.98 -3.69 24.62
CA LEU A 683 -7.82 -2.28 24.23
C LEU A 683 -6.36 -1.92 24.00
N LYS A 684 -5.44 -2.40 24.83
CA LYS A 684 -4.00 -2.19 24.66
C LYS A 684 -3.48 -2.82 23.37
N LEU A 685 -3.92 -4.04 23.03
CA LEU A 685 -3.57 -4.68 21.74
C LEU A 685 -4.21 -3.97 20.53
N LEU A 686 -5.41 -3.43 20.67
CA LEU A 686 -6.14 -2.73 19.63
C LEU A 686 -5.67 -1.29 19.41
N HIS A 687 -5.06 -0.66 20.42
CA HIS A 687 -4.69 0.75 20.42
C HIS A 687 -3.84 1.17 19.22
N PRO A 688 -2.83 0.42 18.76
CA PRO A 688 -2.08 0.79 17.55
C PRO A 688 -2.95 0.95 16.31
N TYR A 689 -4.03 0.19 16.20
CA TYR A 689 -4.94 0.16 15.06
C TYR A 689 -6.04 1.21 15.15
N MET A 690 -6.67 1.35 16.32
CA MET A 690 -7.81 2.22 16.60
C MET A 690 -7.51 3.10 17.83
N PRO A 691 -6.62 4.10 17.69
CA PRO A 691 -6.08 4.83 18.83
C PRO A 691 -7.11 5.68 19.57
N PHE A 692 -8.11 6.23 18.90
CA PHE A 692 -9.04 7.19 19.51
C PHE A 692 -10.09 6.50 20.38
N ILE A 693 -10.78 5.50 19.86
CA ILE A 693 -11.79 4.77 20.63
C ILE A 693 -11.18 4.04 21.82
N THR A 694 -9.98 3.48 21.64
CA THR A 694 -9.30 2.75 22.74
C THR A 694 -8.82 3.68 23.84
N GLU A 695 -8.30 4.85 23.52
CA GLU A 695 -7.95 5.90 24.50
C GLU A 695 -9.20 6.37 25.25
N GLU A 696 -10.30 6.68 24.54
CA GLU A 696 -11.53 7.16 25.17
C GLU A 696 -12.10 6.14 26.15
N ILE A 697 -12.20 4.87 25.76
CA ILE A 697 -12.68 3.80 26.65
C ILE A 697 -11.73 3.61 27.82
N PHE A 698 -10.43 3.53 27.55
CA PHE A 698 -9.40 3.30 28.56
C PHE A 698 -9.40 4.36 29.66
N CYS A 699 -9.46 5.63 29.30
CA CYS A 699 -9.52 6.74 30.26
C CYS A 699 -10.81 6.81 31.07
N ASN A 700 -11.86 6.09 30.62
CA ASN A 700 -13.14 6.06 31.36
C ASN A 700 -13.33 4.81 32.21
N ILE A 701 -12.71 3.66 31.87
CA ILE A 701 -12.92 2.39 32.57
C ILE A 701 -11.94 2.17 33.72
N GLN A 702 -10.85 2.91 33.78
CA GLN A 702 -9.84 2.83 34.83
C GLN A 702 -9.37 4.25 35.23
N ASP A 703 -8.65 4.36 36.37
CA ASP A 703 -8.17 5.62 36.95
C ASP A 703 -6.66 5.58 37.28
N GLU A 704 -6.00 4.44 37.03
CA GLU A 704 -4.60 4.21 37.44
C GLU A 704 -3.61 4.81 36.45
N GLU A 705 -3.91 4.81 35.17
CA GLU A 705 -3.05 5.33 34.10
C GLU A 705 -3.72 6.50 33.39
N GLU A 706 -2.96 7.56 33.11
CA GLU A 706 -3.47 8.79 32.48
C GLU A 706 -3.86 8.60 31.01
N SER A 707 -3.21 7.69 30.31
CA SER A 707 -3.39 7.44 28.88
C SER A 707 -2.90 6.04 28.49
N ILE A 708 -3.60 5.40 27.57
CA ILE A 708 -3.16 4.14 26.96
C ILE A 708 -1.87 4.33 26.13
N MET A 709 -1.59 5.55 25.66
CA MET A 709 -0.39 5.91 24.90
C MET A 709 0.93 5.62 25.63
N ILE A 710 0.90 5.75 26.96
CA ILE A 710 2.06 5.54 27.83
C ILE A 710 1.94 4.25 28.64
N SER A 711 0.91 3.47 28.39
CA SER A 711 0.66 2.18 29.03
C SER A 711 1.57 1.09 28.45
N SER A 712 1.91 0.11 29.28
CA SER A 712 2.74 -1.02 28.85
C SER A 712 1.96 -2.02 28.00
N TRP A 713 2.65 -2.57 26.99
CA TRP A 713 2.13 -3.67 26.17
C TRP A 713 1.87 -4.91 27.03
N PRO A 714 0.73 -5.61 26.86
CA PRO A 714 0.46 -6.83 27.59
C PRO A 714 1.50 -7.93 27.34
N VAL A 715 1.82 -8.70 28.35
CA VAL A 715 2.83 -9.75 28.29
C VAL A 715 2.21 -11.12 28.55
N TYR A 716 2.57 -12.09 27.70
CA TYR A 716 2.23 -13.48 27.90
C TYR A 716 2.89 -14.03 29.16
N THR A 717 2.13 -14.82 29.96
CA THR A 717 2.62 -15.49 31.19
C THR A 717 2.13 -16.93 31.24
N GLU A 718 3.00 -17.88 31.62
CA GLU A 718 2.63 -19.29 31.75
C GLU A 718 1.53 -19.52 32.82
N ASP A 719 1.48 -18.70 33.85
CA ASP A 719 0.53 -18.80 34.97
C ASP A 719 -0.93 -18.52 34.58
N ASN A 720 -1.14 -17.97 33.38
CA ASN A 720 -2.47 -17.71 32.82
C ASN A 720 -2.92 -18.75 31.79
N ASN A 721 -2.23 -19.87 31.66
CA ASN A 721 -2.61 -20.98 30.80
C ASN A 721 -3.48 -21.99 31.59
N TYR A 722 -4.78 -21.96 31.36
CA TYR A 722 -5.76 -22.85 32.00
C TYR A 722 -6.27 -23.88 30.99
N THR A 723 -5.38 -24.75 30.52
CA THR A 723 -5.65 -25.71 29.42
C THR A 723 -6.84 -26.64 29.69
N GLU A 724 -7.01 -27.09 30.95
CA GLU A 724 -8.13 -27.97 31.30
C GLU A 724 -9.47 -27.22 31.22
N ASP A 725 -9.54 -26.01 31.81
CA ASP A 725 -10.74 -25.18 31.78
C ASP A 725 -11.04 -24.72 30.33
N GLU A 726 -9.99 -24.45 29.54
CA GLU A 726 -10.13 -24.09 28.12
C GLU A 726 -10.78 -25.22 27.32
N ASN A 727 -10.28 -26.43 27.43
CA ASN A 727 -10.84 -27.60 26.77
C ASN A 727 -12.28 -27.86 27.20
N ALA A 728 -12.59 -27.70 28.49
CA ALA A 728 -13.93 -27.90 29.04
C ALA A 728 -14.95 -26.92 28.42
N ILE A 729 -14.60 -25.62 28.38
CA ILE A 729 -15.49 -24.59 27.81
C ILE A 729 -15.62 -24.75 26.28
N GLU A 730 -14.56 -25.10 25.54
CA GLU A 730 -14.64 -25.34 24.10
C GLU A 730 -15.55 -26.56 23.78
N THR A 731 -15.53 -27.57 24.61
CA THR A 731 -16.47 -28.72 24.51
C THR A 731 -17.93 -28.26 24.70
N ILE A 732 -18.18 -27.43 25.72
CA ILE A 732 -19.53 -26.85 25.95
C ILE A 732 -19.94 -25.95 24.79
N LYS A 733 -19.07 -25.09 24.29
CA LYS A 733 -19.33 -24.21 23.13
C LYS A 733 -19.70 -25.02 21.89
N THR A 734 -18.99 -26.13 21.63
CA THR A 734 -19.28 -27.03 20.52
C THR A 734 -20.67 -27.64 20.66
N ALA A 735 -21.03 -28.10 21.85
CA ALA A 735 -22.35 -28.61 22.13
C ALA A 735 -23.47 -27.58 21.93
N VAL A 736 -23.26 -26.37 22.45
CA VAL A 736 -24.23 -25.27 22.29
C VAL A 736 -24.37 -24.86 20.82
N ARG A 737 -23.27 -24.79 20.05
CA ARG A 737 -23.30 -24.50 18.60
C ARG A 737 -24.15 -25.56 17.88
N ASN A 738 -23.92 -26.82 18.17
CA ASN A 738 -24.67 -27.92 17.55
C ASN A 738 -26.18 -27.87 17.90
N ILE A 739 -26.53 -27.58 19.16
CA ILE A 739 -27.91 -27.35 19.56
C ILE A 739 -28.55 -26.21 18.79
N ARG A 740 -27.83 -25.06 18.66
CA ARG A 740 -28.29 -23.89 17.88
C ARG A 740 -28.50 -24.25 16.42
N ASN A 741 -27.63 -25.06 15.82
CA ASN A 741 -27.75 -25.50 14.43
C ASN A 741 -28.98 -26.35 14.23
N VAL A 742 -29.20 -27.38 15.08
CA VAL A 742 -30.42 -28.21 15.04
C VAL A 742 -31.66 -27.34 15.16
N ARG A 743 -31.67 -26.38 16.07
CA ARG A 743 -32.82 -25.46 16.28
C ARG A 743 -33.04 -24.55 15.07
N ALA A 744 -31.97 -24.07 14.44
CA ALA A 744 -32.05 -23.22 13.23
C ALA A 744 -32.56 -24.00 12.02
N GLU A 745 -32.09 -25.22 11.80
CA GLU A 745 -32.57 -26.13 10.75
C GLU A 745 -34.07 -26.43 10.89
N MET A 746 -34.54 -26.50 12.11
CA MET A 746 -35.94 -26.76 12.44
C MET A 746 -36.79 -25.48 12.60
N ASN A 747 -36.21 -24.29 12.37
CA ASN A 747 -36.85 -22.98 12.55
C ASN A 747 -37.46 -22.76 13.95
N VAL A 748 -36.81 -23.25 15.00
CA VAL A 748 -37.28 -23.13 16.39
C VAL A 748 -36.98 -21.75 16.95
N ALA A 749 -37.99 -21.02 17.38
CA ALA A 749 -37.83 -19.71 17.98
C ALA A 749 -36.98 -19.76 19.27
N PRO A 750 -36.11 -18.74 19.54
CA PRO A 750 -35.31 -18.68 20.76
C PRO A 750 -36.11 -18.74 22.07
N SER A 751 -37.33 -18.20 22.05
CA SER A 751 -38.24 -18.23 23.21
C SER A 751 -38.76 -19.63 23.58
N ARG A 752 -38.70 -20.60 22.67
CA ARG A 752 -39.09 -21.99 22.94
C ARG A 752 -37.90 -22.74 23.53
N LYS A 753 -37.90 -22.97 24.81
CA LYS A 753 -36.87 -23.77 25.49
C LYS A 753 -37.18 -25.28 25.38
N ALA A 754 -36.13 -26.11 25.32
CA ALA A 754 -36.25 -27.55 25.18
C ALA A 754 -35.37 -28.30 26.17
N LEU A 755 -35.80 -29.46 26.64
CA LEU A 755 -34.96 -30.34 27.44
C LEU A 755 -33.83 -30.92 26.59
N VAL A 756 -32.61 -30.92 27.10
CA VAL A 756 -31.41 -31.44 26.45
C VAL A 756 -30.88 -32.64 27.25
N TYR A 757 -30.65 -33.74 26.56
CA TYR A 757 -29.93 -34.87 27.14
C TYR A 757 -28.51 -34.91 26.57
N VAL A 758 -27.50 -35.07 27.44
CA VAL A 758 -26.11 -35.28 27.04
C VAL A 758 -25.71 -36.69 27.51
N VAL A 759 -25.39 -37.53 26.56
CA VAL A 759 -25.01 -38.92 26.78
C VAL A 759 -23.53 -39.10 26.51
N SER A 760 -22.77 -39.57 27.50
CA SER A 760 -21.37 -39.92 27.37
C SER A 760 -20.99 -41.06 28.33
N GLU A 761 -20.23 -42.03 27.86
CA GLU A 761 -19.66 -43.08 28.71
C GLU A 761 -18.50 -42.58 29.55
N ASP A 762 -17.84 -41.49 29.11
CA ASP A 762 -16.72 -40.87 29.79
C ASP A 762 -17.19 -40.00 30.99
N GLU A 763 -16.72 -40.31 32.18
CA GLU A 763 -17.07 -39.61 33.42
C GLU A 763 -16.54 -38.17 33.43
N GLY A 764 -15.34 -37.96 32.88
CA GLY A 764 -14.72 -36.61 32.77
C GLY A 764 -15.57 -35.68 31.89
N ILE A 765 -16.04 -36.21 30.75
CA ILE A 765 -16.95 -35.46 29.86
C ILE A 765 -18.28 -35.17 30.52
N ARG A 766 -18.88 -36.15 31.22
CA ARG A 766 -20.10 -35.91 31.98
C ARG A 766 -19.90 -34.82 33.05
N SER A 767 -18.77 -34.82 33.75
CA SER A 767 -18.45 -33.79 34.75
C SER A 767 -18.38 -32.38 34.11
N ILE A 768 -17.79 -32.25 32.90
CA ILE A 768 -17.75 -31.00 32.16
C ILE A 768 -19.18 -30.48 31.89
N PHE A 769 -20.06 -31.34 31.43
CA PHE A 769 -21.44 -30.94 31.11
C PHE A 769 -22.30 -30.67 32.36
N GLU A 770 -22.09 -31.41 33.44
CA GLU A 770 -22.77 -31.14 34.73
C GLU A 770 -22.39 -29.75 35.26
N ASN A 771 -21.14 -29.40 35.23
CA ASN A 771 -20.62 -28.09 35.64
C ASN A 771 -21.03 -26.96 34.65
N GLY A 772 -21.30 -27.31 33.41
CA GLY A 772 -21.65 -26.37 32.35
C GLY A 772 -23.16 -26.17 32.12
N LYS A 773 -24.04 -26.78 32.88
CA LYS A 773 -25.51 -26.72 32.67
C LYS A 773 -26.06 -25.30 32.53
N VAL A 774 -25.53 -24.36 33.29
CA VAL A 774 -25.96 -22.96 33.24
C VAL A 774 -25.78 -22.33 31.86
N PHE A 775 -24.79 -22.75 31.10
CA PHE A 775 -24.52 -22.21 29.75
C PHE A 775 -25.52 -22.74 28.71
N PHE A 776 -26.03 -23.98 28.91
CA PHE A 776 -27.08 -24.52 28.04
C PHE A 776 -28.42 -23.80 28.24
N ALA A 777 -28.74 -23.41 29.47
CA ALA A 777 -29.97 -22.66 29.76
C ALA A 777 -29.96 -21.27 29.11
N THR A 778 -28.82 -20.59 29.14
CA THR A 778 -28.67 -19.23 28.59
C THR A 778 -28.35 -19.22 27.09
N LEU A 779 -27.41 -20.05 26.65
CA LEU A 779 -26.86 -20.00 25.29
C LEU A 779 -27.48 -21.08 24.35
N GLY A 780 -27.90 -22.23 24.93
CA GLY A 780 -28.51 -23.35 24.20
C GLY A 780 -30.02 -23.31 24.15
N TYR A 781 -30.63 -22.34 24.87
CA TYR A 781 -32.08 -22.26 25.04
C TYR A 781 -32.67 -23.55 25.63
N ALA A 782 -31.92 -24.21 26.55
CA ALA A 782 -32.38 -25.38 27.25
C ALA A 782 -33.36 -25.02 28.39
N SER A 783 -34.42 -25.79 28.55
CA SER A 783 -35.28 -25.71 29.74
C SER A 783 -34.63 -26.39 30.94
N ASP A 784 -33.95 -27.51 30.71
CA ASP A 784 -33.15 -28.29 31.64
C ASP A 784 -32.11 -29.11 30.87
N VAL A 785 -31.08 -29.62 31.55
CA VAL A 785 -30.03 -30.47 30.95
C VAL A 785 -29.86 -31.74 31.81
N LYS A 786 -30.05 -32.87 31.21
CA LYS A 786 -29.82 -34.21 31.86
C LYS A 786 -28.53 -34.80 31.26
N VAL A 787 -27.55 -35.05 32.13
CA VAL A 787 -26.29 -35.69 31.77
C VAL A 787 -26.29 -37.13 32.27
N GLN A 788 -26.05 -38.10 31.37
CA GLN A 788 -26.17 -39.52 31.72
C GLN A 788 -25.20 -40.39 30.92
N ALA A 789 -24.99 -41.63 31.40
CA ALA A 789 -24.03 -42.53 30.78
C ALA A 789 -24.59 -43.27 29.55
N ASP A 790 -25.91 -43.44 29.48
CA ASP A 790 -26.60 -44.21 28.45
C ASP A 790 -27.87 -43.49 27.95
N LYS A 791 -28.65 -44.14 27.08
CA LYS A 791 -29.86 -43.57 26.46
C LYS A 791 -31.13 -43.76 27.31
N THR A 792 -31.04 -44.10 28.59
CA THR A 792 -32.22 -44.31 29.44
C THR A 792 -33.09 -43.04 29.48
N ASP A 793 -34.40 -43.21 29.41
CA ASP A 793 -35.41 -42.14 29.44
C ASP A 793 -35.37 -41.12 28.28
N ILE A 794 -34.64 -41.40 27.20
CA ILE A 794 -34.63 -40.55 26.01
C ILE A 794 -35.71 -41.03 25.03
N PRO A 795 -36.61 -40.15 24.56
CA PRO A 795 -37.61 -40.49 23.55
C PRO A 795 -36.96 -41.01 22.25
N GLU A 796 -37.61 -42.04 21.63
CA GLU A 796 -37.06 -42.62 20.37
C GLU A 796 -37.01 -41.62 19.20
N ASP A 797 -37.90 -40.61 19.20
CA ASP A 797 -38.00 -39.54 18.20
C ASP A 797 -37.07 -38.34 18.47
N ALA A 798 -36.25 -38.41 19.52
CA ALA A 798 -35.34 -37.32 19.86
C ALA A 798 -34.34 -37.06 18.75
N VAL A 799 -34.21 -35.79 18.36
CA VAL A 799 -33.19 -35.33 17.41
C VAL A 799 -31.83 -35.41 18.06
N SER A 800 -30.85 -36.01 17.39
CA SER A 800 -29.51 -36.19 17.95
C SER A 800 -28.45 -35.42 17.15
N THR A 801 -27.45 -34.96 17.87
CA THR A 801 -26.20 -34.39 17.27
C THR A 801 -25.00 -34.94 18.02
N VAL A 802 -23.92 -35.20 17.28
CA VAL A 802 -22.71 -35.84 17.80
C VAL A 802 -21.61 -34.80 17.98
N ILE A 803 -20.94 -34.86 19.13
CA ILE A 803 -19.70 -34.12 19.40
C ILE A 803 -18.61 -35.10 19.84
N ALA A 804 -17.39 -34.64 19.98
CA ALA A 804 -16.30 -35.49 20.47
C ALA A 804 -16.60 -35.98 21.89
N GLY A 805 -16.76 -37.31 22.03
CA GLY A 805 -16.95 -37.99 23.31
C GLY A 805 -18.39 -37.94 23.88
N ALA A 806 -19.38 -37.33 23.22
CA ALA A 806 -20.78 -37.30 23.66
C ALA A 806 -21.76 -37.22 22.51
N VAL A 807 -23.00 -37.63 22.79
CA VAL A 807 -24.16 -37.44 21.90
C VAL A 807 -25.23 -36.64 22.64
N ILE A 808 -25.71 -35.60 21.95
CA ILE A 808 -26.73 -34.70 22.49
C ILE A 808 -28.07 -35.09 21.87
N TYR A 809 -29.10 -35.20 22.69
CA TYR A 809 -30.49 -35.51 22.24
C TYR A 809 -31.42 -34.40 22.69
N ILE A 810 -32.35 -34.03 21.84
CA ILE A 810 -33.38 -33.03 22.12
C ILE A 810 -34.73 -33.66 21.70
N PRO A 811 -35.72 -33.83 22.62
CA PRO A 811 -37.02 -34.40 22.29
C PRO A 811 -37.69 -33.59 21.16
N PHE A 812 -38.15 -34.29 20.13
CA PHE A 812 -38.75 -33.65 18.95
C PHE A 812 -39.97 -32.80 19.31
N ALA A 813 -40.83 -33.31 20.21
CA ALA A 813 -42.04 -32.63 20.67
C ALA A 813 -41.77 -31.28 21.36
N GLU A 814 -40.56 -31.08 21.91
CA GLU A 814 -40.16 -29.80 22.51
C GLU A 814 -39.59 -28.81 21.52
N LEU A 815 -39.08 -29.29 20.39
CA LEU A 815 -38.56 -28.45 19.34
C LEU A 815 -39.68 -27.88 18.45
N VAL A 816 -40.70 -28.70 18.15
CA VAL A 816 -41.76 -28.35 17.20
C VAL A 816 -43.10 -28.34 17.89
N ASP A 817 -43.92 -27.34 17.67
CA ASP A 817 -45.34 -27.36 18.01
C ASP A 817 -46.04 -28.22 16.94
N ILE A 818 -46.23 -29.49 17.27
CA ILE A 818 -46.70 -30.50 16.32
C ILE A 818 -47.98 -30.03 15.64
N ASP A 819 -48.92 -29.46 16.39
CA ASP A 819 -50.19 -28.99 15.82
C ASP A 819 -50.00 -27.81 14.85
N LYS A 820 -49.17 -26.87 15.21
CA LYS A 820 -48.84 -25.73 14.30
C LYS A 820 -48.00 -26.16 13.11
N GLU A 821 -47.07 -27.09 13.29
CA GLU A 821 -46.26 -27.61 12.19
C GLU A 821 -47.14 -28.45 11.23
N ILE A 822 -48.05 -29.26 11.73
CA ILE A 822 -49.04 -29.91 10.88
C ILE A 822 -49.90 -28.90 10.13
N GLU A 823 -50.33 -27.81 10.78
CA GLU A 823 -51.13 -26.77 10.12
C GLU A 823 -50.29 -26.04 9.06
N ARG A 824 -49.02 -25.77 9.33
CA ARG A 824 -48.05 -25.17 8.39
C ARG A 824 -47.81 -26.06 7.18
N LEU A 825 -47.53 -27.34 7.43
CA LEU A 825 -47.29 -28.34 6.40
C LEU A 825 -48.51 -28.55 5.53
N LYS A 826 -49.72 -28.57 6.08
CA LYS A 826 -50.97 -28.63 5.31
C LYS A 826 -51.19 -27.41 4.43
N LYS A 827 -50.82 -26.21 4.89
CA LYS A 827 -50.86 -25.00 4.05
C LYS A 827 -49.83 -25.06 2.94
N GLU A 828 -48.66 -25.63 3.18
CA GLU A 828 -47.62 -25.85 2.21
C GLU A 828 -48.01 -26.92 1.17
N GLU A 829 -48.58 -28.01 1.64
CA GLU A 829 -49.20 -29.07 0.79
C GLU A 829 -50.25 -28.50 -0.17
N ASP A 830 -51.20 -27.73 0.36
CA ASP A 830 -52.20 -27.03 -0.44
C ASP A 830 -51.58 -26.06 -1.48
N LYS A 831 -50.56 -25.38 -1.13
CA LYS A 831 -49.81 -24.47 -2.04
C LYS A 831 -49.10 -25.26 -3.12
N LEU A 832 -48.42 -26.34 -2.78
CA LEU A 832 -47.71 -27.19 -3.72
C LEU A 832 -48.67 -27.88 -4.67
N HIS A 833 -49.84 -28.38 -4.20
CA HIS A 833 -50.90 -28.90 -5.06
C HIS A 833 -51.38 -27.85 -6.09
N LYS A 834 -51.56 -26.58 -5.70
CA LYS A 834 -51.93 -25.49 -6.61
C LYS A 834 -50.87 -25.23 -7.65
N GLU A 835 -49.61 -25.22 -7.26
CA GLU A 835 -48.49 -25.00 -8.20
C GLU A 835 -48.30 -26.17 -9.18
N ILE A 836 -48.44 -27.40 -8.68
CA ILE A 836 -48.41 -28.60 -9.52
C ILE A 836 -49.59 -28.60 -10.52
N ALA A 837 -50.80 -28.27 -10.07
CA ALA A 837 -51.98 -28.15 -10.93
C ALA A 837 -51.79 -27.03 -11.98
N ARG A 838 -51.19 -25.93 -11.62
CA ARG A 838 -50.83 -24.83 -12.53
C ARG A 838 -49.82 -25.28 -13.59
N CYS A 839 -48.72 -25.93 -13.18
CA CYS A 839 -47.70 -26.45 -14.10
C CYS A 839 -48.29 -27.50 -15.06
N ASN A 840 -49.08 -28.44 -14.52
CA ASN A 840 -49.79 -29.43 -15.33
C ASN A 840 -50.79 -28.79 -16.29
N GLY A 841 -51.56 -27.79 -15.84
CA GLY A 841 -52.48 -27.03 -16.69
C GLY A 841 -51.77 -26.32 -17.86
N MET A 842 -50.56 -25.76 -17.61
CA MET A 842 -49.75 -25.14 -18.65
C MET A 842 -49.20 -26.19 -19.63
N LEU A 843 -48.65 -27.29 -19.13
CA LEU A 843 -48.05 -28.35 -19.94
C LEU A 843 -49.07 -29.15 -20.76
N ASN A 844 -50.35 -29.24 -20.30
CA ASN A 844 -51.46 -29.87 -21.02
C ASN A 844 -52.19 -28.90 -21.96
N ASN A 845 -51.82 -27.63 -21.99
CA ASN A 845 -52.45 -26.67 -22.91
C ASN A 845 -51.78 -26.71 -24.29
N GLU A 846 -52.45 -27.27 -25.27
CA GLU A 846 -51.95 -27.37 -26.65
C GLU A 846 -51.54 -26.03 -27.23
N LYS A 847 -52.18 -24.91 -26.87
CA LYS A 847 -51.83 -23.57 -27.32
C LYS A 847 -50.50 -23.06 -26.72
N PHE A 848 -50.17 -23.56 -25.55
CA PHE A 848 -48.86 -23.25 -24.89
C PHE A 848 -47.77 -24.14 -25.47
N THR A 849 -47.98 -25.46 -25.48
CA THR A 849 -46.96 -26.44 -25.89
C THR A 849 -46.60 -26.36 -27.37
N SER A 850 -47.54 -25.88 -28.25
CA SER A 850 -47.27 -25.69 -29.67
C SER A 850 -46.66 -24.34 -30.04
N LYS A 851 -46.73 -23.34 -29.19
CA LYS A 851 -46.25 -21.96 -29.47
C LYS A 851 -45.13 -21.43 -28.59
N ALA A 852 -44.92 -22.03 -27.42
CA ALA A 852 -43.85 -21.59 -26.51
C ALA A 852 -42.46 -22.12 -26.94
N PRO A 853 -41.38 -21.34 -26.74
CA PRO A 853 -40.03 -21.83 -26.96
C PRO A 853 -39.78 -23.10 -26.09
N GLN A 854 -39.00 -24.06 -26.62
CA GLN A 854 -38.66 -25.31 -25.93
C GLN A 854 -38.09 -25.07 -24.53
N ALA A 855 -37.25 -24.09 -24.37
CA ALA A 855 -36.65 -23.72 -23.08
C ALA A 855 -37.70 -23.37 -22.00
N LYS A 856 -38.84 -22.75 -22.36
CA LYS A 856 -39.94 -22.47 -21.43
C LYS A 856 -40.75 -23.71 -21.07
N ILE A 857 -40.90 -24.64 -22.00
CA ILE A 857 -41.56 -25.92 -21.74
C ILE A 857 -40.70 -26.74 -20.77
N ASP A 858 -39.38 -26.77 -20.98
CA ASP A 858 -38.43 -27.49 -20.14
C ASP A 858 -38.32 -26.85 -18.74
N GLU A 859 -38.40 -25.51 -18.65
CA GLU A 859 -38.47 -24.79 -17.38
C GLU A 859 -39.75 -25.19 -16.56
N GLU A 860 -40.92 -25.26 -17.19
CA GLU A 860 -42.14 -25.65 -16.49
C GLU A 860 -42.15 -27.14 -16.12
N LYS A 861 -41.51 -28.01 -16.89
CA LYS A 861 -41.29 -29.42 -16.52
C LYS A 861 -40.38 -29.56 -15.30
N ALA A 862 -39.27 -28.81 -15.29
CA ALA A 862 -38.36 -28.80 -14.15
C ALA A 862 -39.03 -28.26 -12.87
N LYS A 863 -39.91 -27.24 -12.99
CA LYS A 863 -40.73 -26.75 -11.89
C LYS A 863 -41.72 -27.80 -11.40
N LEU A 864 -42.37 -28.51 -12.30
CA LEU A 864 -43.29 -29.57 -11.95
C LEU A 864 -42.59 -30.69 -11.16
N GLU A 865 -41.44 -31.15 -11.64
CA GLU A 865 -40.61 -32.15 -10.97
C GLU A 865 -40.17 -31.68 -9.60
N LYS A 866 -39.66 -30.43 -9.50
CA LYS A 866 -39.29 -29.82 -8.23
C LYS A 866 -40.42 -29.77 -7.23
N TYR A 867 -41.62 -29.29 -7.63
CA TYR A 867 -42.79 -29.19 -6.75
C TYR A 867 -43.33 -30.56 -6.37
N SER A 868 -43.26 -31.54 -7.26
CA SER A 868 -43.68 -32.93 -6.95
C SER A 868 -42.76 -33.58 -5.91
N ASN A 869 -41.44 -33.36 -6.03
CA ASN A 869 -40.47 -33.83 -5.04
C ASN A 869 -40.66 -33.14 -3.68
N MET A 870 -40.92 -31.82 -3.68
CA MET A 870 -41.26 -31.09 -2.45
C MET A 870 -42.56 -31.59 -1.81
N LEU A 871 -43.58 -31.87 -2.61
CA LEU A 871 -44.85 -32.39 -2.11
C LEU A 871 -44.66 -33.77 -1.46
N ALA A 872 -43.94 -34.69 -2.08
CA ALA A 872 -43.64 -36.01 -1.48
C ALA A 872 -42.92 -35.89 -0.13
N GLN A 873 -41.97 -34.94 0.01
CA GLN A 873 -41.31 -34.69 1.27
C GLN A 873 -42.26 -34.11 2.33
N VAL A 874 -43.17 -33.21 1.96
CA VAL A 874 -44.19 -32.65 2.85
C VAL A 874 -45.17 -33.72 3.31
N GLU A 875 -45.64 -34.57 2.40
CA GLU A 875 -46.56 -35.69 2.74
C GLU A 875 -45.90 -36.73 3.63
N GLU A 876 -44.63 -37.10 3.36
CA GLU A 876 -43.87 -38.02 4.23
C GLU A 876 -43.71 -37.43 5.64
N ARG A 877 -43.46 -36.14 5.74
CA ARG A 877 -43.32 -35.45 7.02
C ARG A 877 -44.63 -35.31 7.76
N LEU A 878 -45.73 -35.05 7.08
CA LEU A 878 -47.09 -35.07 7.64
C LEU A 878 -47.48 -36.47 8.14
N ALA A 879 -47.17 -37.52 7.40
CA ALA A 879 -47.44 -38.92 7.82
C ALA A 879 -46.62 -39.30 9.07
N THR A 880 -45.38 -38.76 9.21
CA THR A 880 -44.54 -38.99 10.40
C THR A 880 -45.07 -38.24 11.62
N LEU A 881 -45.55 -37.00 11.47
CA LEU A 881 -46.07 -36.16 12.54
C LEU A 881 -47.51 -36.56 12.99
N SER A 882 -48.25 -37.31 12.19
CA SER A 882 -49.61 -37.73 12.48
C SER A 882 -49.70 -39.09 13.10
N LYS A 883 -48.58 -39.81 13.28
CA LYS A 883 -48.42 -41.03 14.08
C LYS A 883 -48.21 -40.76 15.55
#